data_35b74e8849ea2ced9003d019af529b28
#
_entry.id   35b74e8849ea2ced9003d019af529b28
#
_cell.length_a   1.000
_cell.length_b   1.000
_cell.length_c   1.000
_cell.angle_alpha   90.00
_cell.angle_beta   90.00
_cell.angle_gamma   90.00
#
_symmetry.space_group_name_H-M   'P 1'
#
loop_
_entity.id
_entity.type
_entity.pdbx_description
1 polymer ?
#
loop_
_entity_poly.entity_id
_entity_poly.type
_entity_poly.pdbx_seq_one_letter_code
_entity_poly.pdbx_strand_id
1 'polypeptide(L)'
;MATIAKNLESMVTFIEYKAIMYRLRTNLDKWTRKWKATQAGKLDNLRKEVSSTPATMGSTILPNIVHNFSTYELSEEERNALAHGLDHYIPDRIDKRKLEVEFEHLYKDILWNAEKITADEKLSLKTKILGCFKNYSTIKTPYKYKETIKKLSNNENICLLKQDKGRGIVIMDRNKYVEKCLNILQTDKFTEVTEDPTATFETRVQNCLRKMKKRLGPAIYNSIYPTASRPGRFYGTAKLHKLEQGCEDVDQLPIRPIISNIGTATYKTSKYLAKLLAPLTKSNYSISSTTEFIEKIKNLKVDNNHEMISFDVSNLFTNVPLDFTIDLVLKKVYNKKMIKTKLKREELRELLKMCTKELHFTFDGKTYQQTDGVCMGSPLGPVLANVFMVYLEEIMAPKLKSVMPVWFRYVDDTFTLVKKGKLNEIITALNNFHNNIKFTHEEEKENRIPFLDVLITKKENGGLITGVYRKETNNSIYIHWESYAPKQWKIGTLRGMVRRAYEICSTDEELKKEITHLRKVFTTVNGYPSHLVDTIMKNVKEERNKPKNVEVKEEESETKMLMLKMPYAGEKGEGLIKDLNRTLSNTLPTNIRCRIVRTGTKLQRNFNNKDKLEDNHRSNIVYQHDCQNKRCKENYIGETERRKEVRTKEHGGIDKQSWIYKHSTQTKHPKAKESNFKILGSNYDSRRKRRIAEALYIRDLKPSLNKQKESYKLSLFA
;
A
#
# COMPACT_ATOMS: atom_id res chain seq x y z
N MET A 1 -14.10 -30.53 -31.72
CA MET A 1 -13.83 -31.96 -31.52
C MET A 1 -14.90 -32.64 -30.63
N ALA A 2 -15.17 -32.20 -29.40
CA ALA A 2 -16.17 -32.84 -28.55
C ALA A 2 -17.59 -32.90 -29.18
N THR A 3 -18.05 -31.81 -29.81
CA THR A 3 -19.34 -31.74 -30.48
C THR A 3 -19.40 -32.65 -31.72
N ILE A 4 -18.31 -32.69 -32.51
CA ILE A 4 -18.21 -33.59 -33.66
C ILE A 4 -18.19 -35.06 -33.21
N ALA A 5 -17.48 -35.39 -32.14
CA ALA A 5 -17.39 -36.73 -31.59
C ALA A 5 -18.81 -37.22 -31.14
N LYS A 6 -19.56 -36.38 -30.42
CA LYS A 6 -20.87 -36.70 -29.91
C LYS A 6 -21.92 -36.95 -31.04
N ASN A 7 -21.82 -36.17 -32.13
CA ASN A 7 -22.73 -36.34 -33.27
C ASN A 7 -22.39 -37.54 -34.12
N LEU A 8 -21.10 -37.92 -34.27
CA LEU A 8 -20.66 -39.09 -35.01
C LEU A 8 -20.96 -40.41 -34.29
N GLU A 9 -20.91 -40.38 -32.95
CA GLU A 9 -21.13 -41.60 -32.13
C GLU A 9 -22.53 -42.20 -32.32
N SER A 10 -23.51 -41.40 -32.69
CA SER A 10 -24.90 -41.82 -32.95
C SER A 10 -25.21 -42.17 -34.42
N MET A 11 -24.25 -41.93 -35.35
CA MET A 11 -24.49 -42.04 -36.81
C MET A 11 -23.69 -43.12 -37.50
N VAL A 12 -22.66 -43.70 -36.85
CA VAL A 12 -21.75 -44.67 -37.47
C VAL A 12 -21.45 -45.82 -36.51
N THR A 13 -21.00 -46.98 -37.07
CA THR A 13 -20.58 -48.12 -36.24
C THR A 13 -19.36 -47.76 -35.38
N PHE A 14 -19.14 -48.46 -34.29
CA PHE A 14 -18.04 -48.19 -33.35
C PHE A 14 -16.66 -48.29 -34.01
N ILE A 15 -16.48 -49.16 -35.01
CA ILE A 15 -15.23 -49.30 -35.77
C ILE A 15 -15.00 -48.10 -36.67
N GLU A 16 -16.04 -47.67 -37.39
CA GLU A 16 -16.01 -46.47 -38.24
C GLU A 16 -15.78 -45.21 -37.42
N TYR A 17 -16.43 -45.08 -36.28
CA TYR A 17 -16.21 -43.99 -35.33
C TYR A 17 -14.74 -43.89 -34.91
N LYS A 18 -14.12 -45.00 -34.49
CA LYS A 18 -12.68 -45.01 -34.14
C LYS A 18 -11.78 -44.63 -35.32
N ALA A 19 -12.07 -45.13 -36.51
CA ALA A 19 -11.29 -44.79 -37.70
C ALA A 19 -11.40 -43.33 -38.11
N ILE A 20 -12.61 -42.75 -38.04
CA ILE A 20 -12.87 -41.33 -38.31
C ILE A 20 -12.19 -40.44 -37.25
N MET A 21 -12.34 -40.76 -35.99
CA MET A 21 -11.73 -40.01 -34.89
C MET A 21 -10.18 -40.07 -34.95
N TYR A 22 -9.60 -41.19 -35.32
CA TYR A 22 -8.15 -41.32 -35.54
C TYR A 22 -7.68 -40.40 -36.67
N ARG A 23 -8.37 -40.41 -37.83
CA ARG A 23 -8.05 -39.54 -38.98
C ARG A 23 -8.22 -38.06 -38.63
N LEU A 24 -9.26 -37.69 -37.93
CA LEU A 24 -9.51 -36.30 -37.48
C LEU A 24 -8.41 -35.82 -36.52
N ARG A 25 -8.00 -36.66 -35.55
CA ARG A 25 -6.89 -36.34 -34.63
C ARG A 25 -5.58 -36.20 -35.39
N THR A 26 -5.24 -37.10 -36.26
CA THR A 26 -4.01 -37.08 -37.07
C THR A 26 -3.96 -35.83 -37.96
N ASN A 27 -5.06 -35.47 -38.60
CA ASN A 27 -5.15 -34.26 -39.41
C ASN A 27 -5.09 -32.98 -38.58
N LEU A 28 -5.71 -32.96 -37.43
CA LEU A 28 -5.63 -31.83 -36.47
C LEU A 28 -4.21 -31.63 -35.97
N ASP A 29 -3.50 -32.73 -35.66
CA ASP A 29 -2.08 -32.68 -35.24
C ASP A 29 -1.17 -32.18 -36.37
N LYS A 30 -1.39 -32.63 -37.59
CA LYS A 30 -0.66 -32.14 -38.79
C LYS A 30 -0.92 -30.64 -38.99
N TRP A 31 -2.17 -30.23 -38.89
CA TRP A 31 -2.56 -28.84 -39.08
C TRP A 31 -2.00 -27.95 -37.96
N THR A 32 -2.04 -28.43 -36.70
CA THR A 32 -1.48 -27.74 -35.54
C THR A 32 0.06 -27.60 -35.65
N ARG A 33 0.77 -28.64 -36.14
CA ARG A 33 2.22 -28.56 -36.37
C ARG A 33 2.54 -27.55 -37.48
N LYS A 34 1.81 -27.58 -38.60
CA LYS A 34 1.97 -26.63 -39.71
C LYS A 34 1.70 -25.21 -39.29
N TRP A 35 0.63 -24.99 -38.50
CA TRP A 35 0.30 -23.66 -37.96
C TRP A 35 1.37 -23.15 -37.00
N LYS A 36 1.85 -24.00 -36.07
CA LYS A 36 2.95 -23.66 -35.14
C LYS A 36 4.23 -23.31 -35.90
N ALA A 37 4.61 -24.08 -36.95
CA ALA A 37 5.78 -23.80 -37.77
C ALA A 37 5.63 -22.45 -38.51
N THR A 38 4.44 -22.16 -39.05
CA THR A 38 4.15 -20.86 -39.70
C THR A 38 4.24 -19.69 -38.72
N GLN A 39 3.73 -19.85 -37.50
CA GLN A 39 3.83 -18.81 -36.48
C GLN A 39 5.29 -18.64 -35.98
N ALA A 40 6.03 -19.73 -35.85
CA ALA A 40 7.45 -19.67 -35.50
C ALA A 40 8.26 -18.93 -36.60
N GLY A 41 8.00 -19.22 -37.87
CA GLY A 41 8.64 -18.52 -38.99
C GLY A 41 8.29 -17.01 -39.01
N LYS A 42 7.03 -16.64 -38.76
CA LYS A 42 6.64 -15.23 -38.60
C LYS A 42 7.36 -14.56 -37.43
N LEU A 43 7.50 -15.27 -36.30
CA LEU A 43 8.21 -14.76 -35.13
C LEU A 43 9.70 -14.56 -35.39
N ASP A 44 10.33 -15.49 -36.13
CA ASP A 44 11.73 -15.39 -36.50
C ASP A 44 11.99 -14.29 -37.53
N ASN A 45 11.06 -14.07 -38.46
CA ASN A 45 11.13 -12.92 -39.38
C ASN A 45 11.00 -11.60 -38.62
N LEU A 46 10.04 -11.49 -37.69
CA LEU A 46 9.91 -10.32 -36.81
C LEU A 46 11.16 -10.12 -35.95
N ARG A 47 11.78 -11.19 -35.45
CA ARG A 47 13.05 -11.11 -34.72
C ARG A 47 14.19 -10.63 -35.61
N LYS A 48 14.27 -11.06 -36.86
CA LYS A 48 15.27 -10.61 -37.86
C LYS A 48 15.03 -9.14 -38.23
N GLU A 49 13.80 -8.71 -38.42
CA GLU A 49 13.45 -7.30 -38.65
C GLU A 49 13.81 -6.41 -37.45
N VAL A 50 13.58 -6.87 -36.22
CA VAL A 50 13.97 -6.18 -34.98
C VAL A 50 15.49 -6.21 -34.77
N SER A 51 16.22 -7.24 -35.25
CA SER A 51 17.68 -7.31 -35.16
C SER A 51 18.39 -6.60 -36.31
N SER A 52 17.73 -6.36 -37.46
CA SER A 52 18.29 -5.61 -38.59
C SER A 52 18.03 -4.11 -38.58
N THR A 53 17.10 -3.64 -37.75
CA THR A 53 17.05 -2.24 -37.33
C THR A 53 18.17 -2.05 -36.32
N PRO A 54 19.20 -1.22 -36.58
CA PRO A 54 20.09 -0.80 -35.52
C PRO A 54 19.18 -0.25 -34.43
N ALA A 55 19.18 -0.91 -33.30
CA ALA A 55 18.60 -0.34 -32.10
C ALA A 55 19.42 0.91 -31.78
N THR A 56 19.11 2.01 -32.42
CA THR A 56 19.07 3.28 -31.76
C THR A 56 17.97 3.12 -30.70
N MET A 57 18.23 2.32 -29.69
CA MET A 57 17.73 2.61 -28.37
C MET A 57 18.23 4.02 -28.13
N GLY A 58 17.38 5.01 -28.44
CA GLY A 58 17.54 6.34 -27.91
C GLY A 58 17.80 6.08 -26.43
N SER A 59 19.02 6.40 -25.99
CA SER A 59 19.38 6.33 -24.59
C SER A 59 18.22 6.94 -23.85
N THR A 60 17.45 6.12 -23.13
CA THR A 60 16.41 6.60 -22.24
C THR A 60 17.14 7.58 -21.33
N ILE A 61 16.97 8.87 -21.58
CA ILE A 61 17.57 9.92 -20.74
C ILE A 61 16.79 9.84 -19.44
N LEU A 62 17.18 8.90 -18.59
CA LEU A 62 16.64 8.83 -17.24
C LEU A 62 17.08 10.13 -16.53
N PRO A 63 16.16 10.91 -16.00
CA PRO A 63 16.52 12.06 -15.20
C PRO A 63 17.42 11.59 -14.06
N ASN A 64 18.47 12.37 -13.73
CA ASN A 64 19.29 12.06 -12.58
C ASN A 64 18.44 12.16 -11.32
N ILE A 65 18.08 11.00 -10.76
CA ILE A 65 17.20 10.89 -9.58
C ILE A 65 17.95 10.40 -8.35
N VAL A 66 19.24 10.11 -8.48
CA VAL A 66 20.08 9.63 -7.38
C VAL A 66 20.96 10.78 -6.92
N HIS A 67 20.64 11.34 -5.77
CA HIS A 67 21.35 12.44 -5.13
C HIS A 67 22.21 11.88 -4.00
N ASN A 68 23.52 11.87 -4.21
CA ASN A 68 24.47 11.32 -3.24
C ASN A 68 25.08 12.45 -2.39
N PHE A 69 24.72 12.51 -1.12
CA PHE A 69 25.26 13.40 -0.08
C PHE A 69 26.12 12.63 0.93
N SER A 70 26.53 11.40 0.61
CA SER A 70 27.39 10.59 1.49
C SER A 70 28.83 10.62 1.01
N THR A 71 29.73 10.23 1.88
CA THR A 71 31.15 10.02 1.56
C THR A 71 31.39 8.76 0.71
N TYR A 72 30.34 7.90 0.55
CA TYR A 72 30.43 6.69 -0.24
C TYR A 72 30.30 6.97 -1.74
N GLU A 73 31.29 6.59 -2.52
CA GLU A 73 31.27 6.70 -3.96
C GLU A 73 30.51 5.51 -4.58
N LEU A 74 29.44 5.83 -5.31
CA LEU A 74 28.65 4.83 -6.02
C LEU A 74 29.36 4.37 -7.29
N SER A 75 29.49 3.07 -7.48
CA SER A 75 29.90 2.49 -8.76
C SER A 75 28.84 2.75 -9.85
N GLU A 76 29.24 2.66 -11.10
CA GLU A 76 28.30 2.77 -12.24
C GLU A 76 27.19 1.72 -12.18
N GLU A 77 27.51 0.50 -11.78
CA GLU A 77 26.53 -0.57 -11.61
C GLU A 77 25.51 -0.26 -10.52
N GLU A 78 25.94 0.32 -9.39
CA GLU A 78 25.07 0.76 -8.30
C GLU A 78 24.16 1.92 -8.73
N ARG A 79 24.69 2.91 -9.48
CA ARG A 79 23.89 3.99 -10.07
C ARG A 79 22.82 3.44 -11.01
N ASN A 80 23.17 2.50 -11.88
CA ASN A 80 22.25 1.86 -12.83
C ASN A 80 21.18 1.04 -12.09
N ALA A 81 21.53 0.35 -11.01
CA ALA A 81 20.57 -0.41 -10.19
C ALA A 81 19.54 0.49 -9.51
N LEU A 82 19.89 1.75 -9.20
CA LEU A 82 19.05 2.74 -8.56
C LEU A 82 18.32 3.68 -9.54
N ALA A 83 18.72 3.71 -10.82
CA ALA A 83 18.28 4.70 -11.82
C ALA A 83 16.77 4.80 -12.03
N HIS A 84 16.01 3.74 -11.70
CA HIS A 84 14.54 3.72 -11.80
C HIS A 84 13.81 4.09 -10.50
N GLY A 85 14.55 4.45 -9.45
CA GLY A 85 13.99 4.85 -8.16
C GLY A 85 13.57 3.68 -7.26
N LEU A 86 13.34 3.97 -5.98
CA LEU A 86 12.97 2.98 -4.97
C LEU A 86 11.58 2.35 -5.21
N ASP A 87 10.73 2.97 -5.99
CA ASP A 87 9.40 2.45 -6.34
C ASP A 87 9.43 1.45 -7.51
N HIS A 88 10.60 1.19 -8.11
CA HIS A 88 10.78 0.20 -9.16
C HIS A 88 10.50 -1.22 -8.67
N TYR A 89 9.72 -2.00 -9.44
CA TYR A 89 9.43 -3.40 -9.09
C TYR A 89 10.57 -4.30 -9.58
N ILE A 90 11.04 -5.13 -8.69
CA ILE A 90 12.14 -6.07 -8.93
C ILE A 90 11.67 -7.52 -8.79
N PRO A 91 12.31 -8.48 -9.47
CA PRO A 91 12.10 -9.88 -9.20
C PRO A 91 12.43 -10.26 -7.76
N ASP A 92 11.59 -11.07 -7.14
CA ASP A 92 11.82 -11.62 -5.81
C ASP A 92 11.70 -13.14 -5.82
N ARG A 93 12.36 -13.79 -4.89
CA ARG A 93 12.26 -15.25 -4.74
C ARG A 93 10.84 -15.62 -4.32
N ILE A 94 10.25 -16.59 -5.00
CA ILE A 94 8.97 -17.16 -4.61
C ILE A 94 9.14 -17.92 -3.29
N ASP A 95 8.49 -17.44 -2.25
CA ASP A 95 8.43 -18.13 -0.95
C ASP A 95 7.44 -19.28 -1.08
N LYS A 96 7.98 -20.48 -1.25
CA LYS A 96 7.19 -21.71 -1.44
C LYS A 96 6.22 -21.92 -0.27
N ARG A 97 6.66 -21.70 0.98
CA ARG A 97 5.82 -21.89 2.15
C ARG A 97 4.64 -20.93 2.19
N LYS A 98 4.87 -19.67 1.90
CA LYS A 98 3.77 -18.69 1.81
C LYS A 98 2.81 -19.03 0.69
N LEU A 99 3.32 -19.50 -0.44
CA LEU A 99 2.49 -19.93 -1.56
C LEU A 99 1.64 -21.16 -1.19
N GLU A 100 2.20 -22.17 -0.51
CA GLU A 100 1.46 -23.32 0.03
C GLU A 100 0.30 -22.88 0.92
N VAL A 101 0.56 -21.92 1.82
CA VAL A 101 -0.48 -21.37 2.72
C VAL A 101 -1.61 -20.72 1.93
N GLU A 102 -1.30 -19.91 0.91
CA GLU A 102 -2.31 -19.25 0.09
C GLU A 102 -3.17 -20.26 -0.71
N PHE A 103 -2.54 -21.29 -1.29
CA PHE A 103 -3.24 -22.33 -2.05
C PHE A 103 -4.10 -23.23 -1.16
N GLU A 104 -3.60 -23.64 0.00
CA GLU A 104 -4.38 -24.42 0.98
C GLU A 104 -5.58 -23.61 1.48
N HIS A 105 -5.36 -22.33 1.78
CA HIS A 105 -6.42 -21.43 2.22
C HIS A 105 -7.50 -21.28 1.16
N LEU A 106 -7.15 -21.06 -0.11
CA LEU A 106 -8.09 -20.99 -1.21
C LEU A 106 -8.88 -22.29 -1.35
N TYR A 107 -8.20 -23.44 -1.37
CA TYR A 107 -8.87 -24.73 -1.57
C TYR A 107 -9.87 -25.02 -0.45
N LYS A 108 -9.51 -24.70 0.80
CA LYS A 108 -10.46 -24.81 1.92
C LYS A 108 -11.63 -23.85 1.83
N ASP A 109 -11.40 -22.64 1.34
CA ASP A 109 -12.49 -21.70 1.12
C ASP A 109 -13.45 -22.18 0.03
N ILE A 110 -12.93 -22.84 -1.01
CA ILE A 110 -13.74 -23.49 -2.04
C ILE A 110 -14.57 -24.62 -1.41
N LEU A 111 -13.95 -25.53 -0.66
CA LEU A 111 -14.65 -26.64 -0.02
C LEU A 111 -15.74 -26.18 0.95
N TRP A 112 -15.54 -25.07 1.63
CA TRP A 112 -16.49 -24.50 2.59
C TRP A 112 -17.68 -23.80 1.92
N ASN A 113 -17.48 -23.15 0.78
CA ASN A 113 -18.50 -22.32 0.15
C ASN A 113 -19.19 -23.00 -1.04
N ALA A 114 -18.61 -24.07 -1.58
CA ALA A 114 -19.10 -24.77 -2.76
C ALA A 114 -19.65 -26.17 -2.39
N GLU A 115 -20.73 -26.22 -1.64
CA GLU A 115 -21.36 -27.48 -1.17
C GLU A 115 -21.83 -28.36 -2.32
N LYS A 116 -22.25 -27.78 -3.45
CA LYS A 116 -22.79 -28.46 -4.62
C LYS A 116 -21.73 -29.09 -5.55
N ILE A 117 -20.45 -28.93 -5.28
CA ILE A 117 -19.39 -29.56 -6.10
C ILE A 117 -19.32 -31.06 -5.78
N THR A 118 -19.37 -31.90 -6.81
CA THR A 118 -19.29 -33.37 -6.70
C THR A 118 -17.90 -33.83 -6.22
N ALA A 119 -17.78 -35.08 -5.78
CA ALA A 119 -16.51 -35.66 -5.35
C ALA A 119 -15.44 -35.65 -6.48
N ASP A 120 -15.86 -36.00 -7.71
CA ASP A 120 -14.99 -36.03 -8.88
C ASP A 120 -14.52 -34.64 -9.29
N GLU A 121 -15.40 -33.65 -9.25
CA GLU A 121 -15.05 -32.25 -9.47
C GLU A 121 -14.06 -31.72 -8.41
N LYS A 122 -14.23 -32.09 -7.14
CA LYS A 122 -13.29 -31.75 -6.06
C LYS A 122 -11.91 -32.36 -6.30
N LEU A 123 -11.86 -33.63 -6.73
CA LEU A 123 -10.61 -34.31 -7.05
C LEU A 123 -9.93 -33.70 -8.28
N SER A 124 -10.68 -33.45 -9.34
CA SER A 124 -10.20 -32.79 -10.56
C SER A 124 -9.64 -31.39 -10.23
N LEU A 125 -10.38 -30.62 -9.43
CA LEU A 125 -9.97 -29.28 -9.00
C LEU A 125 -8.70 -29.33 -8.13
N LYS A 126 -8.62 -30.26 -7.17
CA LYS A 126 -7.43 -30.51 -6.34
C LYS A 126 -6.21 -30.77 -7.20
N THR A 127 -6.30 -31.66 -8.17
CA THR A 127 -5.20 -32.02 -9.08
C THR A 127 -4.72 -30.82 -9.90
N LYS A 128 -5.64 -30.04 -10.45
CA LYS A 128 -5.30 -28.85 -11.27
C LYS A 128 -4.68 -27.73 -10.42
N ILE A 129 -5.17 -27.51 -9.22
CA ILE A 129 -4.63 -26.52 -8.27
C ILE A 129 -3.21 -26.95 -7.85
N LEU A 130 -2.98 -28.23 -7.51
CA LEU A 130 -1.66 -28.76 -7.18
C LEU A 130 -0.70 -28.68 -8.36
N GLY A 131 -1.14 -28.97 -9.56
CA GLY A 131 -0.36 -28.82 -10.79
C GLY A 131 0.08 -27.37 -11.02
N CYS A 132 -0.85 -26.42 -10.85
CA CYS A 132 -0.52 -24.99 -10.92
C CYS A 132 0.51 -24.60 -9.84
N PHE A 133 0.28 -24.98 -8.58
CA PHE A 133 1.20 -24.73 -7.48
C PHE A 133 2.61 -25.27 -7.77
N LYS A 134 2.73 -26.55 -8.16
CA LYS A 134 4.00 -27.20 -8.46
C LYS A 134 4.79 -26.43 -9.53
N ASN A 135 4.14 -26.12 -10.64
CA ASN A 135 4.78 -25.41 -11.75
C ASN A 135 5.11 -23.96 -11.38
N TYR A 136 4.23 -23.28 -10.63
CA TYR A 136 4.45 -21.89 -10.21
C TYR A 136 5.59 -21.76 -9.21
N SER A 137 5.67 -22.67 -8.23
CA SER A 137 6.66 -22.63 -7.14
C SER A 137 8.10 -22.87 -7.62
N THR A 138 8.29 -23.41 -8.83
CA THR A 138 9.61 -23.67 -9.43
C THR A 138 10.08 -22.57 -10.37
N ILE A 139 9.27 -21.55 -10.63
CA ILE A 139 9.66 -20.45 -11.52
C ILE A 139 10.83 -19.69 -10.90
N LYS A 140 11.95 -19.65 -11.63
CA LYS A 140 13.11 -18.83 -11.26
C LYS A 140 12.90 -17.40 -11.77
N THR A 141 13.19 -16.44 -10.92
CA THR A 141 13.07 -15.01 -11.20
C THR A 141 14.45 -14.34 -11.05
N PRO A 142 15.34 -14.51 -12.04
CA PRO A 142 16.68 -13.90 -11.97
C PRO A 142 16.57 -12.36 -11.99
N TYR A 143 17.45 -11.71 -11.27
CA TYR A 143 17.58 -10.26 -11.26
C TYR A 143 19.04 -9.84 -11.42
N LYS A 144 19.34 -9.06 -12.45
CA LYS A 144 20.70 -8.65 -12.82
C LYS A 144 21.43 -7.97 -11.65
N TYR A 145 20.76 -7.06 -10.94
CA TYR A 145 21.37 -6.26 -9.87
C TYR A 145 21.18 -6.84 -8.45
N LYS A 146 20.93 -8.14 -8.34
CA LYS A 146 20.62 -8.76 -7.04
C LYS A 146 21.75 -8.61 -6.03
N GLU A 147 22.98 -8.91 -6.43
CA GLU A 147 24.16 -8.84 -5.55
C GLU A 147 24.54 -7.38 -5.27
N THR A 148 24.45 -6.51 -6.26
CA THR A 148 24.66 -5.06 -6.14
C THR A 148 23.71 -4.45 -5.09
N ILE A 149 22.40 -4.76 -5.18
CA ILE A 149 21.41 -4.29 -4.20
C ILE A 149 21.66 -4.88 -2.81
N LYS A 150 22.08 -6.14 -2.72
CA LYS A 150 22.43 -6.77 -1.46
C LYS A 150 23.66 -6.10 -0.83
N LYS A 151 24.69 -5.78 -1.61
CA LYS A 151 25.87 -5.03 -1.16
C LYS A 151 25.45 -3.67 -0.58
N LEU A 152 24.68 -2.88 -1.34
CA LEU A 152 24.18 -1.58 -0.88
C LEU A 152 23.31 -1.68 0.39
N SER A 153 22.43 -2.70 0.46
CA SER A 153 21.54 -2.87 1.63
C SER A 153 22.24 -3.34 2.89
N ASN A 154 23.41 -3.97 2.76
CA ASN A 154 24.23 -4.42 3.86
C ASN A 154 25.27 -3.39 4.30
N ASN A 155 25.41 -2.29 3.56
CA ASN A 155 26.31 -1.20 3.96
C ASN A 155 25.65 -0.41 5.11
N GLU A 156 26.17 -0.57 6.30
CA GLU A 156 25.65 0.06 7.53
C GLU A 156 26.05 1.54 7.64
N ASN A 157 27.01 2.01 6.82
CA ASN A 157 27.52 3.37 6.89
C ASN A 157 26.65 4.37 6.13
N ILE A 158 25.76 3.91 5.26
CA ILE A 158 24.91 4.77 4.44
C ILE A 158 23.42 4.50 4.65
N CYS A 159 22.61 5.53 4.43
CA CYS A 159 21.15 5.44 4.39
C CYS A 159 20.64 5.86 3.02
N LEU A 160 19.81 5.03 2.40
CA LEU A 160 19.06 5.39 1.20
C LEU A 160 17.67 5.86 1.61
N LEU A 161 17.39 7.14 1.36
CA LEU A 161 16.13 7.79 1.72
C LEU A 161 15.28 8.02 0.47
N LYS A 162 13.98 7.92 0.65
CA LYS A 162 13.04 8.40 -0.36
C LYS A 162 12.94 9.93 -0.26
N GLN A 163 12.95 10.58 -1.40
CA GLN A 163 12.64 12.01 -1.47
C GLN A 163 11.19 12.26 -0.99
N ASP A 164 10.98 13.33 -0.24
CA ASP A 164 9.65 13.69 0.32
C ASP A 164 8.62 14.00 -0.77
N LYS A 165 9.01 14.83 -1.75
CA LYS A 165 8.20 15.13 -2.94
C LYS A 165 8.95 14.68 -4.19
N GLY A 166 8.30 13.84 -5.02
CA GLY A 166 8.93 13.22 -6.18
C GLY A 166 9.38 11.78 -5.95
N ARG A 167 10.15 11.22 -6.86
CA ARG A 167 10.61 9.82 -6.83
C ARG A 167 12.14 9.67 -6.77
N GLY A 168 12.82 10.73 -6.37
CA GLY A 168 14.27 10.70 -6.20
C GLY A 168 14.72 9.86 -5.01
N ILE A 169 15.95 9.44 -5.07
CA ILE A 169 16.68 8.74 -4.00
C ILE A 169 17.72 9.70 -3.45
N VAL A 170 17.78 9.83 -2.15
CA VAL A 170 18.82 10.58 -1.44
C VAL A 170 19.66 9.58 -0.67
N ILE A 171 20.96 9.60 -0.88
CA ILE A 171 21.92 8.77 -0.15
C ILE A 171 22.71 9.72 0.77
N MET A 172 22.82 9.37 2.02
CA MET A 172 23.62 10.12 3.01
C MET A 172 24.28 9.18 4.00
N ASP A 173 25.32 9.64 4.65
CA ASP A 173 25.99 8.93 5.72
C ASP A 173 25.01 8.68 6.88
N ARG A 174 25.04 7.47 7.44
CA ARG A 174 24.11 7.07 8.51
C ARG A 174 24.22 7.97 9.73
N ASN A 175 25.43 8.35 10.10
CA ASN A 175 25.66 9.24 11.25
C ASN A 175 24.96 10.59 11.07
N LYS A 176 25.07 11.19 9.88
CA LYS A 176 24.39 12.45 9.54
C LYS A 176 22.86 12.30 9.53
N TYR A 177 22.35 11.17 9.02
CA TYR A 177 20.92 10.89 9.08
C TYR A 177 20.42 10.79 10.52
N VAL A 178 21.12 10.05 11.39
CA VAL A 178 20.78 9.91 12.80
C VAL A 178 20.84 11.24 13.52
N GLU A 179 21.91 12.01 13.34
CA GLU A 179 22.08 13.36 13.91
C GLU A 179 20.88 14.27 13.56
N LYS A 180 20.52 14.36 12.27
CA LYS A 180 19.39 15.17 11.83
C LYS A 180 18.05 14.73 12.43
N CYS A 181 17.85 13.43 12.58
CA CYS A 181 16.65 12.89 13.20
C CYS A 181 16.62 13.17 14.70
N LEU A 182 17.74 13.04 15.40
CA LEU A 182 17.87 13.36 16.83
C LEU A 182 17.62 14.84 17.11
N ASN A 183 18.12 15.74 16.26
CA ASN A 183 17.85 17.18 16.37
C ASN A 183 16.35 17.50 16.31
N ILE A 184 15.57 16.74 15.52
CA ILE A 184 14.10 16.87 15.51
C ILE A 184 13.49 16.33 16.81
N LEU A 185 14.00 15.21 17.35
CA LEU A 185 13.50 14.56 18.55
C LEU A 185 13.86 15.28 19.85
N GLN A 186 14.85 16.17 19.84
CA GLN A 186 15.25 17.00 20.97
C GLN A 186 14.38 18.25 21.15
N THR A 187 13.39 18.48 20.25
CA THR A 187 12.44 19.59 20.41
C THR A 187 11.42 19.28 21.52
N ASP A 188 10.77 20.31 22.03
CA ASP A 188 9.73 20.25 23.09
C ASP A 188 8.52 19.37 22.76
N LYS A 189 8.38 18.97 21.48
CA LYS A 189 7.30 18.11 20.98
C LYS A 189 7.53 16.62 21.25
N PHE A 190 8.69 16.22 21.71
CA PHE A 190 9.07 14.84 21.97
C PHE A 190 9.79 14.72 23.30
N THR A 191 9.58 13.59 23.96
CA THR A 191 10.27 13.25 25.22
C THR A 191 10.86 11.85 25.14
N GLU A 192 12.12 11.68 25.52
CA GLU A 192 12.72 10.35 25.65
C GLU A 192 12.13 9.62 26.85
N VAL A 193 11.84 8.33 26.69
CA VAL A 193 11.28 7.44 27.73
C VAL A 193 12.29 6.36 28.05
N THR A 194 12.58 6.15 29.33
CA THR A 194 13.63 5.23 29.78
C THR A 194 13.33 3.76 29.51
N GLU A 195 12.05 3.36 29.56
CA GLU A 195 11.61 1.97 29.32
C GLU A 195 10.58 1.90 28.19
N ASP A 196 10.55 0.80 27.45
CA ASP A 196 9.50 0.56 26.43
C ASP A 196 8.14 0.30 27.09
N PRO A 197 7.18 1.25 27.03
CA PRO A 197 5.88 1.11 27.68
C PRO A 197 4.90 0.26 26.86
N THR A 198 5.30 -0.39 25.77
CA THR A 198 4.38 -1.05 24.83
C THR A 198 3.48 -2.08 25.50
N ALA A 199 4.01 -2.90 26.43
CA ALA A 199 3.23 -3.96 27.09
C ALA A 199 2.22 -3.40 28.10
N THR A 200 2.64 -2.45 28.91
CA THR A 200 1.79 -1.78 29.91
C THR A 200 0.72 -0.93 29.22
N PHE A 201 1.10 -0.24 28.17
CA PHE A 201 0.17 0.54 27.35
C PHE A 201 -0.86 -0.34 26.63
N GLU A 202 -0.45 -1.47 26.04
CA GLU A 202 -1.39 -2.44 25.46
C GLU A 202 -2.42 -2.91 26.49
N THR A 203 -1.97 -3.26 27.69
CA THR A 203 -2.86 -3.69 28.79
C THR A 203 -3.83 -2.59 29.19
N ARG A 204 -3.38 -1.32 29.22
CA ARG A 204 -4.23 -0.17 29.55
C ARG A 204 -5.29 0.05 28.46
N VAL A 205 -4.92 -0.02 27.18
CA VAL A 205 -5.87 0.04 26.06
C VAL A 205 -6.87 -1.10 26.11
N GLN A 206 -6.43 -2.32 26.40
CA GLN A 206 -7.32 -3.48 26.57
C GLN A 206 -8.34 -3.27 27.68
N ASN A 207 -7.90 -2.76 28.85
CA ASN A 207 -8.77 -2.50 30.00
C ASN A 207 -9.80 -1.42 29.67
N CYS A 208 -9.39 -0.34 28.99
CA CYS A 208 -10.28 0.70 28.51
C CYS A 208 -11.35 0.12 27.56
N LEU A 209 -10.97 -0.65 26.56
CA LEU A 209 -11.88 -1.27 25.60
C LEU A 209 -12.82 -2.29 26.25
N ARG A 210 -12.37 -3.05 27.29
CA ARG A 210 -13.24 -3.98 28.03
C ARG A 210 -14.43 -3.26 28.69
N LYS A 211 -14.21 -2.07 29.29
CA LYS A 211 -15.27 -1.24 29.88
C LYS A 211 -16.31 -0.81 28.85
N MET A 212 -15.92 -0.66 27.58
CA MET A 212 -16.76 -0.22 26.48
C MET A 212 -17.35 -1.35 25.63
N LYS A 213 -17.06 -2.63 25.94
CA LYS A 213 -17.41 -3.79 25.14
C LYS A 213 -18.89 -3.85 24.72
N LYS A 214 -19.82 -3.61 25.67
CA LYS A 214 -21.27 -3.62 25.40
C LYS A 214 -21.66 -2.52 24.39
N ARG A 215 -21.08 -1.33 24.49
CA ARG A 215 -21.39 -0.18 23.63
C ARG A 215 -20.78 -0.29 22.23
N LEU A 216 -19.58 -0.84 22.14
CA LEU A 216 -18.91 -1.08 20.85
C LEU A 216 -19.59 -2.22 20.08
N GLY A 217 -20.13 -3.21 20.77
CA GLY A 217 -20.63 -4.45 20.18
C GLY A 217 -19.50 -5.42 19.80
N PRO A 218 -19.80 -6.73 19.62
CA PRO A 218 -18.77 -7.76 19.44
C PRO A 218 -17.90 -7.55 18.22
N ALA A 219 -18.48 -7.15 17.09
CA ALA A 219 -17.76 -7.00 15.83
C ALA A 219 -16.69 -5.90 15.91
N ILE A 220 -17.06 -4.69 16.39
CA ILE A 220 -16.13 -3.58 16.53
C ILE A 220 -15.10 -3.90 17.60
N TYR A 221 -15.54 -4.34 18.79
CA TYR A 221 -14.65 -4.67 19.90
C TYR A 221 -13.55 -5.66 19.46
N ASN A 222 -13.91 -6.78 18.83
CA ASN A 222 -12.94 -7.78 18.39
C ASN A 222 -12.01 -7.25 17.29
N SER A 223 -12.48 -6.34 16.43
CA SER A 223 -11.68 -5.78 15.35
C SER A 223 -10.61 -4.80 15.84
N ILE A 224 -10.86 -4.08 16.94
CA ILE A 224 -9.95 -3.04 17.47
C ILE A 224 -9.15 -3.50 18.70
N TYR A 225 -9.53 -4.63 19.32
CA TYR A 225 -8.85 -5.14 20.51
C TYR A 225 -7.39 -5.52 20.18
N PRO A 226 -6.38 -4.89 20.83
CA PRO A 226 -4.99 -5.18 20.56
C PRO A 226 -4.54 -6.48 21.26
N THR A 227 -3.74 -7.29 20.57
CA THR A 227 -3.26 -8.60 21.09
C THR A 227 -1.76 -8.78 20.95
N ALA A 228 -1.08 -7.93 20.20
CA ALA A 228 0.33 -8.12 19.86
C ALA A 228 0.95 -6.82 19.41
N SER A 229 0.86 -5.81 20.24
CA SER A 229 1.31 -4.47 19.91
C SER A 229 2.84 -4.37 19.88
N ARG A 230 3.32 -3.49 19.05
CA ARG A 230 4.72 -3.10 18.96
C ARG A 230 4.82 -1.58 19.06
N PRO A 231 5.98 -1.02 19.45
CA PRO A 231 6.17 0.41 19.43
C PRO A 231 6.00 0.97 18.00
N GLY A 232 5.63 2.22 17.90
CA GLY A 232 5.74 2.97 16.65
C GLY A 232 7.20 3.00 16.21
N ARG A 233 7.47 3.38 14.95
CA ARG A 233 8.84 3.49 14.44
C ARG A 233 9.00 4.79 13.70
N PHE A 234 9.95 5.59 14.14
CA PHE A 234 10.33 6.84 13.50
C PHE A 234 11.22 6.58 12.27
N TYR A 235 11.11 7.41 11.28
CA TYR A 235 12.04 7.53 10.15
C TYR A 235 11.86 8.87 9.46
N GLY A 236 12.86 9.31 8.72
CA GLY A 236 12.85 10.55 7.98
C GLY A 236 12.77 10.35 6.47
N THR A 237 12.18 11.31 5.76
CA THR A 237 12.28 11.46 4.31
C THR A 237 12.94 12.80 3.98
N ALA A 238 13.77 12.84 2.93
CA ALA A 238 14.56 14.01 2.61
C ALA A 238 13.75 15.07 1.84
N LYS A 239 13.68 16.30 2.32
CA LYS A 239 13.00 17.43 1.66
C LYS A 239 13.90 18.09 0.62
N LEU A 240 14.33 17.35 -0.38
CA LEU A 240 15.25 17.83 -1.42
C LEU A 240 14.76 19.13 -2.09
N HIS A 241 13.45 19.31 -2.24
CA HIS A 241 12.82 20.49 -2.82
C HIS A 241 12.96 21.78 -1.96
N LYS A 242 13.50 21.69 -0.77
CA LYS A 242 13.79 22.82 0.11
C LYS A 242 15.28 23.19 0.11
N LEU A 243 16.08 22.45 -0.63
CA LEU A 243 17.49 22.74 -0.83
C LEU A 243 17.64 23.69 -2.04
N GLU A 244 18.52 24.64 -1.97
CA GLU A 244 18.83 25.51 -3.11
C GLU A 244 19.40 24.69 -4.27
N GLN A 245 19.11 25.10 -5.48
CA GLN A 245 19.56 24.37 -6.67
C GLN A 245 21.08 24.38 -6.75
N GLY A 246 21.69 23.19 -6.80
CA GLY A 246 23.16 23.04 -6.81
C GLY A 246 23.82 22.99 -5.44
N CYS A 247 23.07 23.10 -4.35
CA CYS A 247 23.62 22.92 -3.00
C CYS A 247 23.87 21.43 -2.73
N GLU A 248 25.11 21.06 -2.43
CA GLU A 248 25.53 19.71 -2.06
C GLU A 248 25.77 19.57 -0.55
N ASP A 249 25.48 20.62 0.23
CA ASP A 249 25.64 20.60 1.67
C ASP A 249 24.52 19.78 2.34
N VAL A 250 24.92 18.62 2.86
CA VAL A 250 24.02 17.72 3.58
C VAL A 250 23.40 18.38 4.82
N ASP A 251 24.09 19.34 5.44
CA ASP A 251 23.62 19.99 6.67
C ASP A 251 22.43 20.92 6.41
N GLN A 252 22.29 21.43 5.21
CA GLN A 252 21.14 22.22 4.79
C GLN A 252 19.92 21.38 4.37
N LEU A 253 20.09 20.07 4.16
CA LEU A 253 19.02 19.20 3.71
C LEU A 253 18.02 18.88 4.83
N PRO A 254 16.78 19.42 4.82
CA PRO A 254 15.81 19.15 5.88
C PRO A 254 15.19 17.76 5.77
N ILE A 255 14.86 17.17 6.91
CA ILE A 255 14.18 15.88 7.03
C ILE A 255 12.73 16.09 7.43
N ARG A 256 11.81 15.34 6.83
CA ARG A 256 10.42 15.21 7.29
C ARG A 256 10.30 14.05 8.26
N PRO A 257 9.93 14.27 9.53
CA PRO A 257 9.69 13.19 10.48
C PRO A 257 8.41 12.41 10.15
N ILE A 258 8.50 11.09 10.14
CA ILE A 258 7.34 10.21 9.97
C ILE A 258 7.39 9.15 11.05
N ILE A 259 6.26 8.96 11.77
CA ILE A 259 6.10 7.93 12.79
C ILE A 259 5.11 6.88 12.29
N SER A 260 5.61 5.70 11.98
CA SER A 260 4.77 4.58 11.55
C SER A 260 4.05 3.95 12.73
N ASN A 261 2.74 4.18 12.84
CA ASN A 261 1.90 3.62 13.92
C ASN A 261 1.32 2.23 13.60
N ILE A 262 1.70 1.63 12.47
CA ILE A 262 1.19 0.30 12.07
C ILE A 262 1.64 -0.74 13.09
N GLY A 263 0.66 -1.38 13.74
CA GLY A 263 0.90 -2.43 14.74
C GLY A 263 1.02 -1.92 16.18
N THR A 264 0.87 -0.61 16.45
CA THR A 264 0.75 -0.09 17.82
C THR A 264 -0.60 -0.47 18.44
N ALA A 265 -0.71 -0.41 19.77
CA ALA A 265 -1.92 -0.80 20.51
C ALA A 265 -3.16 -0.02 20.08
N THR A 266 -3.00 1.22 19.66
CA THR A 266 -4.10 2.11 19.28
C THR A 266 -4.33 2.22 17.77
N TYR A 267 -3.52 1.58 16.92
CA TYR A 267 -3.63 1.75 15.46
C TYR A 267 -5.01 1.37 14.89
N LYS A 268 -5.56 0.22 15.32
CA LYS A 268 -6.87 -0.25 14.88
C LYS A 268 -7.99 0.64 15.45
N THR A 269 -7.86 1.07 16.71
CA THR A 269 -8.76 2.02 17.36
C THR A 269 -8.74 3.36 16.63
N SER A 270 -7.57 3.88 16.28
CA SER A 270 -7.41 5.12 15.49
C SER A 270 -8.11 5.02 14.14
N LYS A 271 -8.00 3.87 13.44
CA LYS A 271 -8.74 3.62 12.17
C LYS A 271 -10.25 3.62 12.36
N TYR A 272 -10.74 3.01 13.45
CA TYR A 272 -12.16 3.01 13.78
C TYR A 272 -12.65 4.42 14.07
N LEU A 273 -11.95 5.18 14.94
CA LEU A 273 -12.29 6.55 15.27
C LEU A 273 -12.22 7.47 14.05
N ALA A 274 -11.21 7.32 13.20
CA ALA A 274 -11.11 8.09 11.96
C ALA A 274 -12.34 7.89 11.05
N LYS A 275 -12.82 6.64 10.92
CA LYS A 275 -14.03 6.33 10.17
C LYS A 275 -15.28 6.92 10.84
N LEU A 276 -15.39 6.82 12.16
CA LEU A 276 -16.51 7.36 12.94
C LEU A 276 -16.60 8.89 12.81
N LEU A 277 -15.46 9.58 12.88
CA LEU A 277 -15.37 11.04 12.92
C LEU A 277 -15.28 11.69 11.53
N ALA A 278 -15.12 10.92 10.47
CA ALA A 278 -15.01 11.42 9.09
C ALA A 278 -16.13 12.43 8.70
N PRO A 279 -17.41 12.28 9.11
CA PRO A 279 -18.43 13.27 8.77
C PRO A 279 -18.13 14.68 9.32
N LEU A 280 -17.37 14.81 10.42
CA LEU A 280 -17.01 16.10 11.01
C LEU A 280 -15.97 16.90 10.21
N THR A 281 -15.32 16.26 9.21
CA THR A 281 -14.29 16.89 8.38
C THR A 281 -14.84 17.63 7.17
N LYS A 282 -16.14 17.57 6.95
CA LYS A 282 -16.82 18.19 5.81
C LYS A 282 -17.35 19.57 6.19
N SER A 283 -17.14 20.55 5.34
CA SER A 283 -17.71 21.89 5.40
C SER A 283 -18.16 22.34 4.00
N ASN A 284 -18.84 23.46 3.89
CA ASN A 284 -19.20 24.06 2.60
C ASN A 284 -17.96 24.55 1.83
N TYR A 285 -16.84 24.68 2.52
CA TYR A 285 -15.56 25.18 2.00
C TYR A 285 -14.61 24.06 1.62
N SER A 286 -14.81 22.85 2.17
CA SER A 286 -13.93 21.70 1.88
C SER A 286 -14.26 21.07 0.53
N ILE A 287 -13.21 20.63 -0.16
CA ILE A 287 -13.29 19.83 -1.39
C ILE A 287 -12.65 18.47 -1.13
N SER A 288 -13.14 17.43 -1.81
CA SER A 288 -12.69 16.05 -1.63
C SER A 288 -11.76 15.55 -2.73
N SER A 289 -11.73 16.23 -3.86
CA SER A 289 -10.95 15.82 -5.03
C SER A 289 -10.71 16.98 -6.00
N THR A 290 -9.70 16.83 -6.86
CA THR A 290 -9.45 17.72 -8.01
C THR A 290 -10.67 17.85 -8.91
N THR A 291 -11.38 16.76 -9.17
CA THR A 291 -12.60 16.78 -10.02
C THR A 291 -13.68 17.67 -9.42
N GLU A 292 -13.94 17.54 -8.10
CA GLU A 292 -14.91 18.42 -7.42
C GLU A 292 -14.47 19.90 -7.47
N PHE A 293 -13.17 20.14 -7.31
CA PHE A 293 -12.64 21.50 -7.43
C PHE A 293 -12.89 22.10 -8.81
N ILE A 294 -12.60 21.36 -9.89
CA ILE A 294 -12.82 21.81 -11.26
C ILE A 294 -14.30 22.11 -11.52
N GLU A 295 -15.20 21.25 -11.03
CA GLU A 295 -16.65 21.49 -11.16
C GLU A 295 -17.07 22.79 -10.45
N LYS A 296 -16.53 23.08 -9.27
CA LYS A 296 -16.83 24.30 -8.51
C LYS A 296 -16.31 25.57 -9.19
N ILE A 297 -15.15 25.51 -9.88
CA ILE A 297 -14.57 26.70 -10.53
C ILE A 297 -15.02 26.87 -11.98
N LYS A 298 -15.63 25.85 -12.60
CA LYS A 298 -16.01 25.86 -14.03
C LYS A 298 -16.81 27.08 -14.45
N ASN A 299 -17.71 27.55 -13.61
CA ASN A 299 -18.58 28.70 -13.87
C ASN A 299 -18.16 29.95 -13.08
N LEU A 300 -17.02 29.88 -12.38
CA LEU A 300 -16.51 31.00 -11.59
C LEU A 300 -15.93 32.05 -12.55
N LYS A 301 -16.29 33.32 -12.30
CA LYS A 301 -15.69 34.47 -12.97
C LYS A 301 -14.92 35.29 -11.96
N VAL A 302 -13.70 35.65 -12.31
CA VAL A 302 -12.81 36.52 -11.52
C VAL A 302 -12.88 37.90 -12.15
N ASP A 303 -13.51 38.85 -11.44
CA ASP A 303 -13.54 40.24 -11.89
C ASP A 303 -12.20 40.93 -11.75
N ASN A 304 -12.07 42.16 -12.29
CA ASN A 304 -10.82 42.92 -12.28
C ASN A 304 -10.41 43.40 -10.87
N ASN A 305 -11.30 43.37 -9.89
CA ASN A 305 -11.05 43.80 -8.53
C ASN A 305 -10.55 42.66 -7.64
N HIS A 306 -10.53 41.42 -8.14
CA HIS A 306 -10.04 40.24 -7.42
C HIS A 306 -8.85 39.58 -8.11
N GLU A 307 -8.04 38.94 -7.29
CA GLU A 307 -6.89 38.13 -7.69
C GLU A 307 -7.01 36.74 -7.10
N MET A 308 -6.43 35.76 -7.80
CA MET A 308 -6.40 34.37 -7.32
C MET A 308 -5.24 34.19 -6.36
N ILE A 309 -5.52 33.68 -5.16
CA ILE A 309 -4.50 33.41 -4.13
C ILE A 309 -4.64 31.96 -3.67
N SER A 310 -3.52 31.31 -3.41
CA SER A 310 -3.46 30.03 -2.72
C SER A 310 -2.86 30.20 -1.34
N PHE A 311 -3.49 29.68 -0.30
CA PHE A 311 -2.92 29.61 1.05
C PHE A 311 -2.50 28.18 1.39
N ASP A 312 -1.40 28.05 2.11
CA ASP A 312 -0.92 26.81 2.71
C ASP A 312 -0.72 26.97 4.22
N VAL A 313 -1.02 25.94 5.00
CA VAL A 313 -0.81 25.95 6.45
C VAL A 313 0.53 25.32 6.80
N SER A 314 1.42 26.11 7.37
CA SER A 314 2.77 25.66 7.75
C SER A 314 2.74 24.53 8.78
N ASN A 315 3.22 23.34 8.38
CA ASN A 315 3.33 22.16 9.24
C ASN A 315 2.04 21.82 10.01
N LEU A 316 0.87 21.90 9.37
CA LEU A 316 -0.45 21.71 9.99
C LEU A 316 -0.50 20.56 11.01
N PHE A 317 -0.08 19.35 10.63
CA PHE A 317 -0.21 18.16 11.49
C PHE A 317 0.54 18.28 12.83
N THR A 318 1.75 18.82 12.83
CA THR A 318 2.55 19.00 14.05
C THR A 318 2.14 20.21 14.88
N ASN A 319 1.28 21.05 14.33
CA ASN A 319 0.85 22.30 14.97
C ASN A 319 -0.63 22.33 15.38
N VAL A 320 -1.41 21.26 15.06
CA VAL A 320 -2.80 21.14 15.52
C VAL A 320 -2.85 21.09 17.06
N PRO A 321 -3.57 22.02 17.73
CA PRO A 321 -3.71 22.01 19.18
C PRO A 321 -4.63 20.85 19.60
N LEU A 322 -4.06 19.79 20.15
CA LEU A 322 -4.75 18.51 20.37
C LEU A 322 -5.90 18.62 21.38
N ASP A 323 -5.67 19.20 22.56
CA ASP A 323 -6.70 19.29 23.60
C ASP A 323 -7.92 20.07 23.10
N PHE A 324 -7.65 21.23 22.51
CA PHE A 324 -8.70 22.06 21.91
C PHE A 324 -9.46 21.29 20.83
N THR A 325 -8.76 20.59 19.96
CA THR A 325 -9.39 19.83 18.85
C THR A 325 -10.20 18.64 19.37
N ILE A 326 -9.74 17.96 20.43
CA ILE A 326 -10.50 16.89 21.09
C ILE A 326 -11.82 17.48 21.67
N ASP A 327 -11.76 18.63 22.32
CA ASP A 327 -12.95 19.30 22.86
C ASP A 327 -13.92 19.74 21.76
N LEU A 328 -13.41 20.22 20.61
CA LEU A 328 -14.22 20.48 19.42
C LEU A 328 -14.95 19.23 18.93
N VAL A 329 -14.24 18.11 18.83
CA VAL A 329 -14.84 16.81 18.44
C VAL A 329 -15.98 16.46 19.40
N LEU A 330 -15.72 16.50 20.70
CA LEU A 330 -16.73 16.18 21.72
C LEU A 330 -17.93 17.11 21.66
N LYS A 331 -17.72 18.43 21.45
CA LYS A 331 -18.79 19.40 21.25
C LYS A 331 -19.63 19.09 20.01
N LYS A 332 -18.98 18.79 18.85
CA LYS A 332 -19.68 18.45 17.61
C LYS A 332 -20.47 17.13 17.75
N VAL A 333 -19.92 16.12 18.44
CA VAL A 333 -20.57 14.80 18.61
C VAL A 333 -21.72 14.86 19.59
N TYR A 334 -21.53 15.41 20.80
CA TYR A 334 -22.50 15.29 21.89
C TYR A 334 -23.42 16.49 22.02
N ASN A 335 -22.93 17.74 21.81
CA ASN A 335 -23.76 18.92 21.93
C ASN A 335 -24.50 19.20 20.62
N LYS A 336 -23.81 19.17 19.47
CA LYS A 336 -24.43 19.37 18.15
C LYS A 336 -25.03 18.11 17.56
N LYS A 337 -24.80 16.92 18.16
CA LYS A 337 -25.31 15.59 17.73
C LYS A 337 -25.05 15.26 16.25
N MET A 338 -23.94 15.72 15.70
CA MET A 338 -23.60 15.53 14.28
C MET A 338 -23.31 14.07 13.92
N ILE A 339 -22.99 13.23 14.90
CA ILE A 339 -22.69 11.81 14.72
C ILE A 339 -23.45 10.99 15.74
N LYS A 340 -24.02 9.85 15.30
CA LYS A 340 -24.63 8.87 16.20
C LYS A 340 -23.54 7.89 16.69
N THR A 341 -23.32 7.85 18.00
CA THR A 341 -22.42 6.88 18.65
C THR A 341 -23.03 6.39 19.96
N LYS A 342 -22.72 5.15 20.34
CA LYS A 342 -23.11 4.57 21.64
C LYS A 342 -22.04 4.83 22.73
N LEU A 343 -20.86 5.34 22.37
CA LEU A 343 -19.82 5.69 23.32
C LEU A 343 -20.27 6.90 24.16
N LYS A 344 -19.93 6.89 25.46
CA LYS A 344 -20.11 8.05 26.32
C LYS A 344 -19.08 9.13 25.98
N ARG A 345 -19.35 10.39 26.35
CA ARG A 345 -18.45 11.52 26.12
C ARG A 345 -17.04 11.27 26.65
N GLU A 346 -16.95 10.80 27.90
CA GLU A 346 -15.65 10.53 28.55
C GLU A 346 -14.91 9.35 27.93
N GLU A 347 -15.64 8.35 27.47
CA GLU A 347 -15.04 7.20 26.76
C GLU A 347 -14.42 7.60 25.42
N LEU A 348 -15.12 8.45 24.65
CA LEU A 348 -14.57 8.97 23.41
C LEU A 348 -13.35 9.86 23.67
N ARG A 349 -13.40 10.69 24.72
CA ARG A 349 -12.26 11.53 25.17
C ARG A 349 -11.04 10.66 25.50
N GLU A 350 -11.25 9.61 26.30
CA GLU A 350 -10.19 8.70 26.72
C GLU A 350 -9.54 8.00 25.52
N LEU A 351 -10.36 7.47 24.59
CA LEU A 351 -9.85 6.84 23.37
C LEU A 351 -9.09 7.81 22.48
N LEU A 352 -9.56 9.06 22.32
CA LEU A 352 -8.86 10.08 21.53
C LEU A 352 -7.50 10.42 22.16
N LYS A 353 -7.42 10.62 23.48
CA LYS A 353 -6.15 10.86 24.18
C LYS A 353 -5.16 9.72 24.01
N MET A 354 -5.59 8.47 24.22
CA MET A 354 -4.75 7.30 24.01
C MET A 354 -4.25 7.17 22.56
N CYS A 355 -5.07 7.58 21.60
CA CYS A 355 -4.71 7.48 20.15
C CYS A 355 -3.85 8.65 19.66
N THR A 356 -3.59 9.66 20.48
CA THR A 356 -2.85 10.87 20.07
C THR A 356 -1.69 11.18 21.01
N LYS A 357 -1.96 11.53 22.28
CA LYS A 357 -0.96 12.02 23.24
C LYS A 357 -0.07 10.94 23.84
N GLU A 358 -0.50 9.68 23.81
CA GLU A 358 0.18 8.59 24.46
C GLU A 358 0.88 7.65 23.48
N LEU A 359 1.16 8.16 22.28
CA LEU A 359 1.87 7.39 21.24
C LEU A 359 3.38 7.40 21.51
N HIS A 360 3.93 6.22 21.67
CA HIS A 360 5.38 6.00 21.79
C HIS A 360 5.93 5.28 20.56
N PHE A 361 7.20 5.52 20.29
CA PHE A 361 7.89 4.97 19.13
C PHE A 361 9.39 4.81 19.40
N THR A 362 10.05 4.00 18.61
CA THR A 362 11.50 3.81 18.69
C THR A 362 12.23 4.52 17.57
N PHE A 363 13.43 4.99 17.89
CA PHE A 363 14.41 5.48 16.95
C PHE A 363 15.81 5.27 17.51
N ASP A 364 16.68 4.67 16.72
CA ASP A 364 18.10 4.38 17.06
C ASP A 364 18.26 3.69 18.42
N GLY A 365 17.42 2.68 18.67
CA GLY A 365 17.42 1.87 19.90
C GLY A 365 16.80 2.54 21.13
N LYS A 366 16.39 3.81 21.05
CA LYS A 366 15.75 4.55 22.14
C LYS A 366 14.25 4.69 21.93
N THR A 367 13.51 4.86 23.01
CA THR A 367 12.06 5.06 23.01
C THR A 367 11.72 6.53 23.26
N TYR A 368 10.79 7.05 22.46
CA TYR A 368 10.29 8.44 22.55
C TYR A 368 8.78 8.47 22.62
N GLN A 369 8.24 9.52 23.18
CA GLN A 369 6.82 9.83 23.19
C GLN A 369 6.58 11.21 22.54
N GLN A 370 5.55 11.32 21.70
CA GLN A 370 5.11 12.62 21.18
C GLN A 370 4.16 13.28 22.20
N THR A 371 4.46 14.50 22.60
CA THR A 371 3.73 15.25 23.64
C THR A 371 2.62 16.14 23.08
N ASP A 372 2.82 16.73 21.89
CA ASP A 372 1.80 17.59 21.23
C ASP A 372 1.84 17.43 19.70
N GLY A 373 0.82 17.96 19.05
CA GLY A 373 0.61 17.78 17.62
C GLY A 373 0.10 16.40 17.26
N VAL A 374 -0.21 16.18 15.99
CA VAL A 374 -0.69 14.89 15.47
C VAL A 374 0.41 14.20 14.71
N CYS A 375 0.66 12.95 15.06
CA CYS A 375 1.68 12.12 14.44
C CYS A 375 1.41 11.92 12.94
N MET A 376 2.38 12.27 12.09
CA MET A 376 2.36 11.94 10.67
C MET A 376 2.51 10.43 10.49
N GLY A 377 1.40 9.74 10.18
CA GLY A 377 1.29 8.28 10.08
C GLY A 377 0.21 7.69 10.99
N SER A 378 -0.42 8.50 11.84
CA SER A 378 -1.65 8.12 12.54
C SER A 378 -2.86 8.23 11.61
N PRO A 379 -3.77 7.24 11.61
CA PRO A 379 -5.04 7.35 10.87
C PRO A 379 -5.93 8.51 11.33
N LEU A 380 -5.80 8.95 12.57
CA LEU A 380 -6.54 10.09 13.13
C LEU A 380 -5.98 11.45 12.72
N GLY A 381 -4.71 11.53 12.33
CA GLY A 381 -4.06 12.78 11.99
C GLY A 381 -4.84 13.64 11.02
N PRO A 382 -5.13 13.16 9.82
CA PRO A 382 -5.89 13.92 8.83
C PRO A 382 -7.29 14.34 9.31
N VAL A 383 -7.94 13.51 10.13
CA VAL A 383 -9.29 13.80 10.64
C VAL A 383 -9.27 14.95 11.63
N LEU A 384 -8.37 14.91 12.63
CA LEU A 384 -8.26 15.96 13.63
C LEU A 384 -7.82 17.28 13.01
N ALA A 385 -6.83 17.25 12.10
CA ALA A 385 -6.42 18.44 11.36
C ALA A 385 -7.59 19.06 10.59
N ASN A 386 -8.38 18.26 9.88
CA ASN A 386 -9.55 18.74 9.15
C ASN A 386 -10.65 19.26 10.09
N VAL A 387 -10.90 18.62 11.23
CA VAL A 387 -11.90 19.12 12.21
C VAL A 387 -11.51 20.50 12.74
N PHE A 388 -10.22 20.72 13.01
CA PHE A 388 -9.72 22.05 13.41
C PHE A 388 -9.88 23.06 12.27
N MET A 389 -9.52 22.70 11.05
CA MET A 389 -9.66 23.58 9.88
C MET A 389 -11.13 23.93 9.58
N VAL A 390 -12.06 22.97 9.73
CA VAL A 390 -13.50 23.24 9.61
C VAL A 390 -13.97 24.25 10.67
N TYR A 391 -13.45 24.16 11.89
CA TYR A 391 -13.75 25.15 12.93
C TYR A 391 -13.23 26.54 12.58
N LEU A 392 -12.01 26.64 12.07
CA LEU A 392 -11.42 27.89 11.58
C LEU A 392 -12.30 28.50 10.47
N GLU A 393 -12.72 27.68 9.50
CA GLU A 393 -13.58 28.08 8.39
C GLU A 393 -14.94 28.57 8.87
N GLU A 394 -15.58 27.88 9.81
CA GLU A 394 -16.87 28.25 10.37
C GLU A 394 -16.85 29.68 10.99
N ILE A 395 -15.68 30.14 11.46
CA ILE A 395 -15.50 31.44 12.09
C ILE A 395 -14.98 32.51 11.12
N MET A 396 -13.94 32.16 10.33
CA MET A 396 -13.21 33.15 9.53
C MET A 396 -13.86 33.43 8.18
N ALA A 397 -14.40 32.41 7.51
CA ALA A 397 -14.95 32.59 6.17
C ALA A 397 -16.15 33.58 6.16
N PRO A 398 -17.09 33.56 7.11
CA PRO A 398 -18.14 34.58 7.17
C PRO A 398 -17.62 36.02 7.42
N LYS A 399 -16.58 36.15 8.28
CA LYS A 399 -15.96 37.46 8.60
C LYS A 399 -15.23 38.07 7.40
N LEU A 400 -14.59 37.20 6.58
CA LEU A 400 -13.79 37.64 5.46
C LEU A 400 -14.55 37.65 4.11
N LYS A 401 -15.84 37.28 4.11
CA LYS A 401 -16.64 37.12 2.89
C LYS A 401 -16.66 38.34 1.97
N SER A 402 -16.62 39.56 2.52
CA SER A 402 -16.63 40.81 1.74
C SER A 402 -15.33 41.06 0.96
N VAL A 403 -14.20 40.55 1.45
CA VAL A 403 -12.87 40.72 0.86
C VAL A 403 -12.33 39.40 0.24
N MET A 404 -12.92 38.27 0.61
CA MET A 404 -12.56 36.92 0.16
C MET A 404 -13.82 36.08 -0.09
N PRO A 405 -14.53 36.30 -1.22
CA PRO A 405 -15.83 35.69 -1.50
C PRO A 405 -15.77 34.20 -1.80
N VAL A 406 -14.62 33.67 -2.19
CA VAL A 406 -14.41 32.27 -2.55
C VAL A 406 -13.42 31.64 -1.56
N TRP A 407 -13.74 30.45 -1.08
CA TRP A 407 -12.87 29.66 -0.24
C TRP A 407 -13.07 28.18 -0.55
N PHE A 408 -12.03 27.50 -1.13
CA PHE A 408 -12.02 26.06 -1.42
C PHE A 408 -10.78 25.44 -0.81
N ARG A 409 -10.95 24.59 0.20
CA ARG A 409 -9.84 23.97 0.92
C ARG A 409 -9.74 22.46 0.68
N TYR A 410 -8.53 22.01 0.42
CA TYR A 410 -8.14 20.59 0.40
C TYR A 410 -7.06 20.36 1.45
N VAL A 411 -7.44 19.81 2.63
CA VAL A 411 -6.59 19.56 3.81
C VAL A 411 -5.94 20.86 4.33
N ASP A 412 -4.71 21.16 3.92
CA ASP A 412 -3.91 22.34 4.23
C ASP A 412 -3.91 23.40 3.12
N ASP A 413 -4.01 22.98 1.88
CA ASP A 413 -4.05 23.88 0.72
C ASP A 413 -5.43 24.54 0.56
N THR A 414 -5.47 25.87 0.32
CA THR A 414 -6.71 26.62 0.11
C THR A 414 -6.61 27.48 -1.14
N PHE A 415 -7.58 27.37 -2.06
CA PHE A 415 -7.75 28.29 -3.18
C PHE A 415 -8.80 29.33 -2.84
N THR A 416 -8.53 30.58 -3.17
CA THR A 416 -9.43 31.72 -2.90
C THR A 416 -9.33 32.82 -3.93
N LEU A 417 -10.34 33.68 -3.96
CA LEU A 417 -10.32 34.98 -4.60
C LEU A 417 -10.21 36.05 -3.53
N VAL A 418 -9.25 36.96 -3.67
CA VAL A 418 -8.97 38.04 -2.71
C VAL A 418 -9.15 39.36 -3.41
N LYS A 419 -9.84 40.32 -2.76
CA LYS A 419 -9.95 41.69 -3.25
C LYS A 419 -8.58 42.35 -3.27
N LYS A 420 -8.18 42.97 -4.39
CA LYS A 420 -6.89 43.62 -4.56
C LYS A 420 -6.58 44.59 -3.41
N GLY A 421 -5.36 44.54 -2.91
CA GLY A 421 -4.86 45.35 -1.80
C GLY A 421 -5.33 44.88 -0.41
N LYS A 422 -6.09 43.79 -0.28
CA LYS A 422 -6.58 43.26 1.02
C LYS A 422 -5.86 42.02 1.53
N LEU A 423 -4.85 41.54 0.80
CA LEU A 423 -4.14 40.29 1.14
C LEU A 423 -3.49 40.34 2.52
N ASN A 424 -2.77 41.42 2.85
CA ASN A 424 -2.08 41.56 4.14
C ASN A 424 -3.06 41.58 5.33
N GLU A 425 -4.24 42.21 5.18
CA GLU A 425 -5.30 42.22 6.18
C GLU A 425 -5.80 40.79 6.43
N ILE A 426 -6.04 40.03 5.36
CA ILE A 426 -6.53 38.65 5.44
C ILE A 426 -5.49 37.73 6.09
N ILE A 427 -4.22 37.81 5.68
CA ILE A 427 -3.13 37.00 6.25
C ILE A 427 -2.96 37.29 7.74
N THR A 428 -2.98 38.57 8.11
CA THR A 428 -2.89 38.99 9.52
C THR A 428 -4.05 38.40 10.32
N ALA A 429 -5.29 38.48 9.82
CA ALA A 429 -6.45 37.92 10.46
C ALA A 429 -6.37 36.40 10.62
N LEU A 430 -5.92 35.68 9.59
CA LEU A 430 -5.75 34.23 9.63
C LEU A 430 -4.63 33.81 10.59
N ASN A 431 -3.51 34.51 10.60
CA ASN A 431 -2.36 34.22 11.45
C ASN A 431 -2.59 34.56 12.94
N ASN A 432 -3.54 35.45 13.22
CA ASN A 432 -3.95 35.81 14.59
C ASN A 432 -5.05 34.89 15.13
N PHE A 433 -5.59 33.96 14.30
CA PHE A 433 -6.67 33.06 14.74
C PHE A 433 -6.20 32.10 15.84
N HIS A 434 -4.96 31.55 15.70
CA HIS A 434 -4.38 30.66 16.70
C HIS A 434 -2.85 30.71 16.65
N ASN A 435 -2.20 30.75 17.83
CA ASN A 435 -0.74 30.92 17.94
C ASN A 435 0.07 29.86 17.19
N ASN A 436 -0.41 28.61 17.18
CA ASN A 436 0.28 27.48 16.55
C ASN A 436 0.05 27.37 15.03
N ILE A 437 -0.94 28.08 14.47
CA ILE A 437 -1.30 27.94 13.06
C ILE A 437 -0.87 29.17 12.30
N LYS A 438 -0.04 28.94 11.28
CA LYS A 438 0.50 30.02 10.43
C LYS A 438 0.22 29.68 8.96
N PHE A 439 -0.31 30.66 8.26
CA PHE A 439 -0.59 30.61 6.83
C PHE A 439 0.53 31.25 6.05
N THR A 440 0.92 30.63 4.97
CA THR A 440 1.71 31.18 3.87
C THR A 440 0.82 31.33 2.65
N HIS A 441 1.22 32.10 1.66
CA HIS A 441 0.43 32.32 0.45
C HIS A 441 1.32 32.29 -0.82
N GLU A 442 0.64 31.99 -1.93
CA GLU A 442 1.15 32.16 -3.28
C GLU A 442 0.17 33.03 -4.06
N GLU A 443 0.67 34.04 -4.75
CA GLU A 443 -0.10 34.95 -5.59
C GLU A 443 -0.12 34.48 -7.04
N GLU A 444 -1.16 34.84 -7.80
CA GLU A 444 -1.18 34.58 -9.24
C GLU A 444 -0.02 35.29 -9.95
N LYS A 445 0.66 34.58 -10.85
CA LYS A 445 1.70 35.12 -11.73
C LYS A 445 1.19 35.05 -13.18
N GLU A 446 1.23 36.15 -13.88
CA GLU A 446 0.76 36.20 -15.29
C GLU A 446 -0.65 35.63 -15.46
N ASN A 447 -1.57 35.97 -14.57
CA ASN A 447 -2.94 35.42 -14.54
C ASN A 447 -3.02 33.90 -14.34
N ARG A 448 -2.00 33.27 -13.74
CA ARG A 448 -1.94 31.82 -13.51
C ARG A 448 -1.64 31.52 -12.05
N ILE A 449 -2.29 30.48 -11.53
CA ILE A 449 -2.01 29.95 -10.20
C ILE A 449 -2.13 28.43 -10.20
N PRO A 450 -1.20 27.70 -9.56
CA PRO A 450 -1.35 26.27 -9.33
C PRO A 450 -2.21 26.02 -8.08
N PHE A 451 -3.13 25.07 -8.17
CA PHE A 451 -3.80 24.53 -6.99
C PHE A 451 -4.01 23.03 -7.14
N LEU A 452 -3.58 22.26 -6.17
CA LEU A 452 -3.48 20.80 -6.23
C LEU A 452 -2.61 20.36 -7.43
N ASP A 453 -3.22 19.71 -8.41
CA ASP A 453 -2.61 19.28 -9.66
C ASP A 453 -3.20 19.99 -10.90
N VAL A 454 -3.82 21.15 -10.67
CA VAL A 454 -4.45 21.99 -11.68
C VAL A 454 -3.69 23.31 -11.82
N LEU A 455 -3.35 23.69 -13.05
CA LEU A 455 -2.95 25.04 -13.38
C LEU A 455 -4.18 25.82 -13.82
N ILE A 456 -4.51 26.87 -13.09
CA ILE A 456 -5.66 27.73 -13.36
C ILE A 456 -5.15 28.97 -14.07
N THR A 457 -5.74 29.30 -15.22
CA THR A 457 -5.41 30.49 -16.00
C THR A 457 -6.67 31.37 -16.14
N LYS A 458 -6.55 32.64 -15.75
CA LYS A 458 -7.61 33.63 -15.87
C LYS A 458 -7.61 34.22 -17.30
N LYS A 459 -8.75 34.26 -17.96
CA LYS A 459 -8.97 34.90 -19.27
C LYS A 459 -9.26 36.39 -19.10
N GLU A 460 -9.13 37.15 -20.16
CA GLU A 460 -9.49 38.57 -20.19
C GLU A 460 -10.95 38.83 -19.79
N ASN A 461 -11.86 37.94 -20.13
CA ASN A 461 -13.27 38.02 -19.76
C ASN A 461 -13.58 37.51 -18.33
N GLY A 462 -12.56 37.24 -17.52
CA GLY A 462 -12.69 36.76 -16.17
C GLY A 462 -12.98 35.25 -16.04
N GLY A 463 -13.22 34.53 -17.14
CA GLY A 463 -13.42 33.08 -17.12
C GLY A 463 -12.12 32.33 -16.81
N LEU A 464 -12.23 31.10 -16.32
CA LEU A 464 -11.09 30.27 -15.94
C LEU A 464 -10.86 29.13 -16.96
N ILE A 465 -9.58 28.90 -17.30
CA ILE A 465 -9.10 27.72 -18.02
C ILE A 465 -8.32 26.86 -17.04
N THR A 466 -8.50 25.55 -17.14
CA THR A 466 -7.74 24.58 -16.36
C THR A 466 -6.87 23.70 -17.25
N GLY A 467 -5.63 23.47 -16.80
CA GLY A 467 -4.67 22.55 -17.39
C GLY A 467 -3.99 21.75 -16.30
N VAL A 468 -3.17 20.75 -16.66
CA VAL A 468 -2.45 19.93 -15.69
C VAL A 468 -1.24 20.67 -15.16
N TYR A 469 -1.19 20.88 -13.85
CA TYR A 469 0.00 21.41 -13.17
C TYR A 469 0.96 20.30 -12.76
N ARG A 470 2.24 20.56 -12.92
CA ARG A 470 3.32 19.70 -12.44
C ARG A 470 4.30 20.52 -11.63
N LYS A 471 4.52 20.11 -10.39
CA LYS A 471 5.57 20.70 -9.56
C LYS A 471 6.93 20.47 -10.23
N GLU A 472 7.87 21.38 -10.08
CA GLU A 472 9.23 21.27 -10.62
C GLU A 472 9.97 20.00 -10.15
N THR A 473 9.62 19.53 -8.95
CA THR A 473 10.13 18.29 -8.39
C THR A 473 9.59 17.01 -9.07
N ASN A 474 8.66 17.14 -10.03
CA ASN A 474 8.10 16.01 -10.74
C ASN A 474 9.05 15.52 -11.83
N ASN A 475 9.75 14.43 -11.59
CA ASN A 475 10.67 13.80 -12.55
C ASN A 475 9.99 12.94 -13.61
N SER A 476 8.67 12.92 -13.68
CA SER A 476 7.85 12.17 -14.66
C SER A 476 8.15 10.65 -14.71
N ILE A 477 8.68 10.09 -13.64
CA ILE A 477 8.93 8.66 -13.52
C ILE A 477 7.65 7.98 -13.03
N TYR A 478 7.16 7.01 -13.79
CA TYR A 478 6.03 6.13 -13.47
C TYR A 478 6.51 4.69 -13.30
N ILE A 479 5.64 3.70 -13.46
CA ILE A 479 6.05 2.30 -13.55
C ILE A 479 6.77 2.11 -14.87
N HIS A 480 8.09 1.96 -14.85
CA HIS A 480 8.89 1.78 -16.07
C HIS A 480 8.47 0.50 -16.80
N TRP A 481 8.55 0.48 -18.14
CA TRP A 481 8.12 -0.66 -18.94
C TRP A 481 8.88 -1.94 -18.61
N GLU A 482 10.15 -1.87 -18.29
CA GLU A 482 10.97 -3.00 -17.87
C GLU A 482 10.78 -3.41 -16.40
N SER A 483 10.02 -2.62 -15.64
CA SER A 483 9.73 -2.94 -14.23
C SER A 483 9.11 -4.33 -14.10
N TYR A 484 9.53 -5.11 -13.13
CA TYR A 484 9.02 -6.47 -12.90
C TYR A 484 7.62 -6.45 -12.26
N ALA A 485 6.67 -5.97 -13.05
CA ALA A 485 5.28 -5.77 -12.65
C ALA A 485 4.33 -6.28 -13.74
N PRO A 486 3.11 -6.72 -13.39
CA PRO A 486 2.10 -7.13 -14.34
C PRO A 486 1.87 -6.06 -15.42
N LYS A 487 1.76 -6.47 -16.68
CA LYS A 487 1.49 -5.57 -17.81
C LYS A 487 0.24 -4.70 -17.57
N GLN A 488 -0.77 -5.27 -16.91
CA GLN A 488 -2.00 -4.55 -16.56
C GLN A 488 -1.77 -3.34 -15.64
N TRP A 489 -0.78 -3.40 -14.72
CA TRP A 489 -0.46 -2.25 -13.85
C TRP A 489 0.19 -1.13 -14.65
N LYS A 490 1.07 -1.46 -15.59
CA LYS A 490 1.72 -0.52 -16.50
C LYS A 490 0.69 0.18 -17.38
N ILE A 491 -0.16 -0.59 -18.06
CA ILE A 491 -1.26 -0.09 -18.87
C ILE A 491 -2.24 0.76 -18.04
N GLY A 492 -2.60 0.29 -16.85
CA GLY A 492 -3.50 1.00 -15.93
C GLY A 492 -2.95 2.35 -15.51
N THR A 493 -1.62 2.46 -15.31
CA THR A 493 -0.97 3.74 -14.98
C THR A 493 -1.12 4.74 -16.12
N LEU A 494 -0.78 4.37 -17.34
CA LEU A 494 -0.93 5.25 -18.53
C LEU A 494 -2.40 5.62 -18.74
N ARG A 495 -3.31 4.63 -18.72
CA ARG A 495 -4.76 4.87 -18.88
C ARG A 495 -5.30 5.85 -17.82
N GLY A 496 -4.84 5.71 -16.56
CA GLY A 496 -5.20 6.62 -15.48
C GLY A 496 -4.73 8.06 -15.75
N MET A 497 -3.50 8.23 -16.23
CA MET A 497 -2.96 9.56 -16.55
C MET A 497 -3.67 10.21 -17.75
N VAL A 498 -4.00 9.44 -18.77
CA VAL A 498 -4.77 9.94 -19.92
C VAL A 498 -6.19 10.36 -19.49
N ARG A 499 -6.89 9.54 -18.68
CA ARG A 499 -8.21 9.91 -18.15
C ARG A 499 -8.15 11.20 -17.33
N ARG A 500 -7.13 11.32 -16.47
CA ARG A 500 -6.90 12.53 -15.68
C ARG A 500 -6.70 13.76 -16.55
N ALA A 501 -5.98 13.65 -17.70
CA ALA A 501 -5.83 14.75 -18.63
C ALA A 501 -7.20 15.24 -19.14
N TYR A 502 -8.09 14.33 -19.51
CA TYR A 502 -9.46 14.66 -19.94
C TYR A 502 -10.35 15.24 -18.84
N GLU A 503 -10.07 14.93 -17.57
CA GLU A 503 -10.82 15.45 -16.43
C GLU A 503 -10.36 16.85 -16.04
N ILE A 504 -9.08 17.16 -16.20
CA ILE A 504 -8.49 18.42 -15.76
C ILE A 504 -8.52 19.49 -16.84
N CYS A 505 -8.18 19.14 -18.09
CA CYS A 505 -8.06 20.13 -19.15
C CYS A 505 -9.44 20.61 -19.62
N SER A 506 -9.70 21.91 -19.54
CA SER A 506 -10.98 22.52 -19.91
C SER A 506 -11.06 22.94 -21.39
N THR A 507 -9.95 22.97 -22.12
CA THR A 507 -9.88 23.31 -23.54
C THR A 507 -9.13 22.23 -24.33
N ASP A 508 -9.43 22.13 -25.62
CA ASP A 508 -8.76 21.18 -26.51
C ASP A 508 -7.26 21.48 -26.67
N GLU A 509 -6.86 22.73 -26.55
CA GLU A 509 -5.45 23.14 -26.61
C GLU A 509 -4.66 22.61 -25.41
N GLU A 510 -5.17 22.82 -24.20
CA GLU A 510 -4.54 22.30 -22.98
C GLU A 510 -4.53 20.76 -22.97
N LEU A 511 -5.61 20.13 -23.44
CA LEU A 511 -5.68 18.69 -23.58
C LEU A 511 -4.63 18.18 -24.59
N LYS A 512 -4.49 18.82 -25.76
CA LYS A 512 -3.51 18.43 -26.77
C LYS A 512 -2.08 18.56 -26.25
N LYS A 513 -1.76 19.65 -25.56
CA LYS A 513 -0.47 19.82 -24.89
C LYS A 513 -0.19 18.67 -23.91
N GLU A 514 -1.18 18.35 -23.06
CA GLU A 514 -1.04 17.29 -22.05
C GLU A 514 -0.88 15.90 -22.68
N ILE A 515 -1.67 15.54 -23.67
CA ILE A 515 -1.58 14.24 -24.36
C ILE A 515 -0.22 14.09 -25.06
N THR A 516 0.29 15.17 -25.69
CA THR A 516 1.62 15.17 -26.33
C THR A 516 2.72 14.98 -25.28
N HIS A 517 2.60 15.68 -24.15
CA HIS A 517 3.54 15.51 -23.03
C HIS A 517 3.52 14.09 -22.46
N LEU A 518 2.34 13.51 -22.19
CA LEU A 518 2.20 12.15 -21.70
C LEU A 518 2.80 11.14 -22.69
N ARG A 519 2.55 11.31 -23.98
CA ARG A 519 3.16 10.47 -25.01
C ARG A 519 4.68 10.47 -24.91
N LYS A 520 5.29 11.67 -24.88
CA LYS A 520 6.74 11.83 -24.73
C LYS A 520 7.23 11.17 -23.46
N VAL A 521 6.63 11.45 -22.31
CA VAL A 521 7.05 10.91 -21.00
C VAL A 521 6.98 9.39 -20.95
N PHE A 522 5.91 8.79 -21.46
CA PHE A 522 5.77 7.34 -21.41
C PHE A 522 6.70 6.63 -22.39
N THR A 523 6.96 7.20 -23.56
CA THR A 523 7.86 6.59 -24.54
C THR A 523 9.34 6.80 -24.19
N THR A 524 9.77 8.04 -23.90
CA THR A 524 11.20 8.36 -23.73
C THR A 524 11.72 8.14 -22.32
N VAL A 525 10.94 8.47 -21.29
CA VAL A 525 11.39 8.36 -19.88
C VAL A 525 11.04 7.01 -19.29
N ASN A 526 9.86 6.45 -19.62
CA ASN A 526 9.37 5.22 -19.01
C ASN A 526 9.45 4.01 -19.94
N GLY A 527 10.00 4.13 -21.14
CA GLY A 527 10.35 3.03 -22.05
C GLY A 527 9.15 2.26 -22.64
N TYR A 528 7.95 2.87 -22.69
CA TYR A 528 6.77 2.21 -23.27
C TYR A 528 6.85 2.17 -24.80
N PRO A 529 6.47 1.04 -25.44
CA PRO A 529 6.36 0.99 -26.90
C PRO A 529 5.38 2.05 -27.42
N SER A 530 5.80 2.84 -28.42
CA SER A 530 5.00 3.98 -28.92
C SER A 530 3.64 3.56 -29.44
N HIS A 531 3.57 2.46 -30.23
CA HIS A 531 2.29 1.93 -30.73
C HIS A 531 1.30 1.56 -29.64
N LEU A 532 1.80 1.05 -28.48
CA LEU A 532 0.98 0.70 -27.33
C LEU A 532 0.43 1.96 -26.65
N VAL A 533 1.29 2.99 -26.51
CA VAL A 533 0.88 4.29 -25.94
C VAL A 533 -0.22 4.89 -26.79
N ASP A 534 -0.03 4.96 -28.11
CA ASP A 534 -1.00 5.52 -29.05
C ASP A 534 -2.34 4.75 -29.04
N THR A 535 -2.27 3.40 -28.98
CA THR A 535 -3.45 2.55 -28.86
C THR A 535 -4.24 2.82 -27.58
N ILE A 536 -3.55 2.96 -26.44
CA ILE A 536 -4.21 3.23 -25.15
C ILE A 536 -4.85 4.61 -25.14
N MET A 537 -4.16 5.62 -25.68
CA MET A 537 -4.70 6.98 -25.79
C MET A 537 -5.96 7.03 -26.66
N LYS A 538 -5.94 6.34 -27.81
CA LYS A 538 -7.10 6.20 -28.69
C LYS A 538 -8.27 5.52 -27.98
N ASN A 539 -8.02 4.38 -27.32
CA ASN A 539 -9.07 3.63 -26.62
C ASN A 539 -9.73 4.47 -25.52
N VAL A 540 -8.96 5.25 -24.74
CA VAL A 540 -9.51 6.14 -23.70
C VAL A 540 -10.39 7.23 -24.29
N LYS A 541 -9.98 7.81 -25.43
CA LYS A 541 -10.79 8.79 -26.17
C LYS A 541 -12.12 8.19 -26.64
N GLU A 542 -12.08 6.99 -27.22
CA GLU A 542 -13.27 6.28 -27.70
C GLU A 542 -14.22 5.87 -26.56
N GLU A 543 -13.66 5.36 -25.43
CA GLU A 543 -14.44 5.01 -24.23
C GLU A 543 -15.23 6.21 -23.69
N ARG A 544 -14.64 7.42 -23.75
CA ARG A 544 -15.29 8.64 -23.26
C ARG A 544 -16.44 9.10 -24.16
N ASN A 545 -16.30 8.91 -25.47
CA ASN A 545 -17.30 9.31 -26.45
C ASN A 545 -18.49 8.34 -26.53
N LYS A 546 -18.38 7.16 -25.92
CA LYS A 546 -19.52 6.23 -25.81
C LYS A 546 -20.52 6.75 -24.79
N PRO A 547 -21.83 6.75 -25.12
CA PRO A 547 -22.85 7.09 -24.13
C PRO A 547 -22.68 6.13 -22.93
N LYS A 548 -22.67 6.68 -21.73
CA LYS A 548 -22.71 5.88 -20.50
C LYS A 548 -24.07 5.19 -20.49
N ASN A 549 -24.13 3.95 -20.99
CA ASN A 549 -25.24 3.09 -20.65
C ASN A 549 -25.24 2.96 -19.13
N VAL A 550 -26.23 3.53 -18.49
CA VAL A 550 -26.57 3.25 -17.10
C VAL A 550 -27.03 1.79 -17.10
N GLU A 551 -26.09 0.86 -17.01
CA GLU A 551 -26.44 -0.49 -16.63
C GLU A 551 -27.12 -0.37 -15.28
N VAL A 552 -28.44 -0.54 -15.27
CA VAL A 552 -29.20 -0.82 -14.06
C VAL A 552 -28.50 -2.02 -13.47
N LYS A 553 -27.82 -1.83 -12.34
CA LYS A 553 -27.29 -2.95 -11.55
C LYS A 553 -28.51 -3.77 -11.16
N GLU A 554 -28.77 -4.82 -11.93
CA GLU A 554 -29.58 -5.93 -11.40
C GLU A 554 -28.99 -6.27 -10.03
N GLU A 555 -29.82 -6.42 -9.03
CA GLU A 555 -29.42 -6.80 -7.67
C GLU A 555 -28.48 -8.00 -7.79
N GLU A 556 -27.17 -7.75 -7.61
CA GLU A 556 -26.17 -8.81 -7.60
C GLU A 556 -26.56 -9.73 -6.45
N SER A 557 -27.10 -10.90 -6.78
CA SER A 557 -27.16 -12.03 -5.85
C SER A 557 -25.80 -12.08 -5.14
N GLU A 558 -25.77 -12.21 -3.80
CA GLU A 558 -24.55 -12.15 -2.98
C GLU A 558 -23.46 -13.09 -3.52
N THR A 559 -22.69 -12.59 -4.49
CA THR A 559 -21.60 -13.37 -5.11
C THR A 559 -20.44 -13.41 -4.13
N LYS A 560 -20.12 -14.61 -3.63
CA LYS A 560 -18.99 -14.80 -2.74
C LYS A 560 -17.67 -14.66 -3.49
N MET A 561 -16.84 -13.70 -3.09
CA MET A 561 -15.52 -13.47 -3.68
C MET A 561 -14.42 -14.17 -2.89
N LEU A 562 -13.78 -15.18 -3.47
CA LEU A 562 -12.59 -15.83 -2.93
C LEU A 562 -11.32 -15.14 -3.47
N MET A 563 -10.26 -15.07 -2.67
CA MET A 563 -9.02 -14.39 -3.08
C MET A 563 -7.81 -15.31 -2.92
N LEU A 564 -6.98 -15.38 -3.96
CA LEU A 564 -5.66 -16.01 -3.95
C LEU A 564 -4.59 -14.96 -4.19
N LYS A 565 -3.65 -14.78 -3.26
CA LYS A 565 -2.51 -13.87 -3.44
C LYS A 565 -1.32 -14.64 -3.99
N MET A 566 -0.78 -14.16 -5.12
CA MET A 566 0.38 -14.78 -5.78
C MET A 566 1.43 -13.71 -6.09
N PRO A 567 2.73 -13.95 -5.81
CA PRO A 567 3.80 -13.06 -6.26
C PRO A 567 3.82 -13.04 -7.80
N TYR A 568 4.10 -11.89 -8.41
CA TYR A 568 4.27 -11.84 -9.85
C TYR A 568 5.52 -12.62 -10.27
N ALA A 569 5.39 -13.51 -11.24
CA ALA A 569 6.46 -14.40 -11.70
C ALA A 569 6.69 -14.33 -13.22
N GLY A 570 6.49 -13.14 -13.79
CA GLY A 570 6.67 -12.89 -15.22
C GLY A 570 5.62 -13.57 -16.10
N GLU A 571 5.87 -13.64 -17.40
CA GLU A 571 4.92 -14.16 -18.39
C GLU A 571 4.58 -15.64 -18.17
N LYS A 572 5.56 -16.45 -17.76
CA LYS A 572 5.32 -17.87 -17.41
C LYS A 572 4.31 -17.99 -16.28
N GLY A 573 4.45 -17.15 -15.24
CA GLY A 573 3.51 -17.09 -14.12
C GLY A 573 2.12 -16.65 -14.58
N GLU A 574 2.02 -15.65 -15.46
CA GLU A 574 0.73 -15.18 -15.99
C GLU A 574 0.00 -16.24 -16.82
N GLY A 575 0.74 -17.07 -17.59
CA GLY A 575 0.17 -18.21 -18.30
C GLY A 575 -0.51 -19.20 -17.34
N LEU A 576 0.19 -19.62 -16.29
CA LEU A 576 -0.34 -20.54 -15.28
C LEU A 576 -1.54 -19.94 -14.52
N ILE A 577 -1.51 -18.64 -14.23
CA ILE A 577 -2.63 -17.93 -13.58
C ILE A 577 -3.86 -17.89 -14.50
N LYS A 578 -3.66 -17.67 -15.80
CA LYS A 578 -4.75 -17.68 -16.79
C LYS A 578 -5.42 -19.06 -16.86
N ASP A 579 -4.63 -20.13 -16.86
CA ASP A 579 -5.15 -21.49 -16.90
C ASP A 579 -5.86 -21.85 -15.58
N LEU A 580 -5.31 -21.43 -14.44
CA LEU A 580 -5.97 -21.61 -13.15
C LEU A 580 -7.31 -20.84 -13.08
N ASN A 581 -7.33 -19.58 -13.54
CA ASN A 581 -8.58 -18.80 -13.59
C ASN A 581 -9.64 -19.49 -14.46
N ARG A 582 -9.26 -19.98 -15.64
CA ARG A 582 -10.18 -20.72 -16.52
C ARG A 582 -10.73 -21.96 -15.82
N THR A 583 -9.88 -22.71 -15.14
CA THR A 583 -10.29 -23.89 -14.39
C THR A 583 -11.29 -23.52 -13.29
N LEU A 584 -10.98 -22.50 -12.48
CA LEU A 584 -11.84 -22.05 -11.39
C LEU A 584 -13.19 -21.53 -11.91
N SER A 585 -13.21 -20.76 -13.00
CA SER A 585 -14.44 -20.24 -13.58
C SER A 585 -15.34 -21.33 -14.17
N ASN A 586 -14.76 -22.42 -14.67
CA ASN A 586 -15.54 -23.54 -15.25
C ASN A 586 -16.03 -24.54 -14.20
N THR A 587 -15.42 -24.58 -13.01
CA THR A 587 -15.74 -25.58 -11.97
C THR A 587 -16.56 -24.99 -10.81
N LEU A 588 -16.36 -23.70 -10.50
CA LEU A 588 -17.05 -23.06 -9.39
C LEU A 588 -18.50 -22.69 -9.77
N PRO A 589 -19.45 -22.82 -8.82
CA PRO A 589 -20.81 -22.33 -9.01
C PRO A 589 -20.87 -20.84 -9.31
N THR A 590 -21.90 -20.37 -9.99
CA THR A 590 -22.07 -18.96 -10.45
C THR A 590 -22.07 -17.93 -9.33
N ASN A 591 -22.49 -18.35 -8.12
CA ASN A 591 -22.48 -17.51 -6.91
C ASN A 591 -21.09 -17.42 -6.24
N ILE A 592 -20.04 -18.07 -6.77
CA ILE A 592 -18.69 -18.02 -6.25
C ILE A 592 -17.74 -17.55 -7.36
N ARG A 593 -16.99 -16.50 -7.10
CA ARG A 593 -15.93 -16.00 -7.98
C ARG A 593 -14.59 -16.04 -7.27
N CYS A 594 -13.55 -16.42 -7.97
CA CYS A 594 -12.18 -16.36 -7.46
C CYS A 594 -11.42 -15.23 -8.14
N ARG A 595 -10.76 -14.39 -7.33
CA ARG A 595 -9.87 -13.32 -7.80
C ARG A 595 -8.43 -13.62 -7.43
N ILE A 596 -7.57 -13.79 -8.44
CA ILE A 596 -6.13 -13.96 -8.22
C ILE A 596 -5.48 -12.58 -8.20
N VAL A 597 -4.95 -12.21 -7.03
CA VAL A 597 -4.29 -10.92 -6.78
C VAL A 597 -2.79 -11.08 -6.91
N ARG A 598 -2.16 -10.37 -7.86
CA ARG A 598 -0.70 -10.36 -8.02
C ARG A 598 -0.10 -9.43 -6.97
N THR A 599 1.04 -9.83 -6.42
CA THR A 599 1.85 -8.97 -5.54
C THR A 599 3.22 -8.75 -6.19
N GLY A 600 3.76 -7.56 -6.05
CA GLY A 600 5.08 -7.20 -6.57
C GLY A 600 5.99 -6.69 -5.45
N THR A 601 7.29 -6.91 -5.59
CA THR A 601 8.29 -6.43 -4.64
C THR A 601 8.96 -5.18 -5.20
N LYS A 602 8.89 -4.07 -4.45
CA LYS A 602 9.59 -2.82 -4.80
C LYS A 602 11.01 -2.82 -4.27
N LEU A 603 11.91 -2.16 -4.97
CA LEU A 603 13.31 -1.97 -4.58
C LEU A 603 13.44 -1.40 -3.15
N GLN A 604 12.55 -0.49 -2.75
CA GLN A 604 12.49 0.11 -1.41
C GLN A 604 12.45 -0.93 -0.26
N ARG A 605 11.98 -2.14 -0.52
CA ARG A 605 11.94 -3.20 0.51
C ARG A 605 13.32 -3.57 1.06
N ASN A 606 14.35 -3.38 0.25
CA ASN A 606 15.74 -3.68 0.63
C ASN A 606 16.36 -2.56 1.48
N PHE A 607 15.82 -1.36 1.44
CA PHE A 607 16.34 -0.18 2.12
C PHE A 607 15.34 0.32 3.16
N ASN A 608 15.50 -0.11 4.39
CA ASN A 608 14.59 0.24 5.49
C ASN A 608 15.34 1.01 6.58
N ASN A 609 15.00 2.30 6.72
CA ASN A 609 15.60 3.18 7.71
C ASN A 609 14.85 3.18 9.06
N LYS A 610 13.93 2.24 9.27
CA LYS A 610 13.24 2.04 10.55
C LYS A 610 14.00 1.04 11.38
N ASP A 611 13.99 1.21 12.68
CA ASP A 611 14.56 0.23 13.61
C ASP A 611 14.06 -1.17 13.29
N LYS A 612 14.96 -2.14 13.34
CA LYS A 612 14.60 -3.56 13.20
C LYS A 612 13.82 -3.95 14.44
N LEU A 613 12.68 -4.60 14.23
CA LEU A 613 11.92 -5.18 15.33
C LEU A 613 12.68 -6.41 15.84
N GLU A 614 13.00 -6.41 17.11
CA GLU A 614 13.62 -7.57 17.78
C GLU A 614 12.74 -8.81 17.63
N ASP A 615 13.36 -9.99 17.55
CA ASP A 615 12.63 -11.24 17.38
C ASP A 615 11.63 -11.51 18.51
N ASN A 616 11.92 -11.07 19.72
CA ASN A 616 11.05 -11.22 20.90
C ASN A 616 9.75 -10.41 20.80
N HIS A 617 9.79 -9.28 20.10
CA HIS A 617 8.62 -8.43 19.86
C HIS A 617 7.82 -8.85 18.60
N ARG A 618 8.30 -9.85 17.83
CA ARG A 618 7.53 -10.36 16.68
C ARG A 618 6.30 -11.14 17.11
N SER A 619 5.24 -10.96 16.37
CA SER A 619 3.93 -11.56 16.57
C SER A 619 3.40 -12.15 15.27
N ASN A 620 2.27 -12.86 15.33
CA ASN A 620 1.69 -13.55 14.16
C ASN A 620 2.72 -14.48 13.50
N ILE A 621 3.34 -15.32 14.30
CA ILE A 621 4.45 -16.21 13.92
C ILE A 621 4.10 -17.68 14.08
N VAL A 622 4.81 -18.51 13.32
CA VAL A 622 5.02 -19.93 13.59
C VAL A 622 6.43 -20.10 14.07
N TYR A 623 6.61 -20.78 15.18
CA TYR A 623 7.90 -20.98 15.85
C TYR A 623 8.20 -22.45 16.10
N GLN A 624 9.48 -22.76 16.21
CA GLN A 624 10.01 -24.03 16.66
C GLN A 624 10.71 -23.80 18.00
N HIS A 625 10.46 -24.70 18.95
CA HIS A 625 11.21 -24.81 20.19
C HIS A 625 12.06 -26.07 20.14
N ASP A 626 13.33 -25.95 20.49
CA ASP A 626 14.27 -27.07 20.65
C ASP A 626 14.63 -27.19 22.13
N CYS A 627 14.67 -28.42 22.67
CA CYS A 627 15.03 -28.64 24.07
C CYS A 627 16.45 -28.12 24.35
N GLN A 628 16.65 -27.50 25.52
CA GLN A 628 17.97 -26.97 25.94
C GLN A 628 19.00 -28.02 26.24
N ASN A 629 18.58 -29.23 26.61
CA ASN A 629 19.51 -30.31 26.91
C ASN A 629 20.17 -30.78 25.60
N LYS A 630 21.47 -30.59 25.47
CA LYS A 630 22.26 -30.95 24.26
C LYS A 630 22.11 -32.41 23.83
N ARG A 631 21.78 -33.33 24.75
CA ARG A 631 21.52 -34.74 24.43
C ARG A 631 20.08 -35.03 24.04
N CYS A 632 19.18 -34.06 24.21
CA CYS A 632 17.76 -34.21 23.87
C CYS A 632 17.47 -33.59 22.49
N LYS A 633 16.91 -34.39 21.60
CA LYS A 633 16.53 -33.96 20.25
C LYS A 633 15.05 -33.57 20.14
N GLU A 634 14.35 -33.53 21.27
CA GLU A 634 12.92 -33.23 21.32
C GLU A 634 12.63 -31.79 20.92
N ASN A 635 11.67 -31.60 19.99
CA ASN A 635 11.29 -30.31 19.50
C ASN A 635 9.77 -30.16 19.37
N TYR A 636 9.31 -28.93 19.33
CA TYR A 636 7.91 -28.57 19.25
C TYR A 636 7.70 -27.43 18.26
N ILE A 637 6.63 -27.49 17.44
CA ILE A 637 6.20 -26.41 16.56
C ILE A 637 4.85 -25.89 17.04
N GLY A 638 4.73 -24.55 17.10
CA GLY A 638 3.50 -23.90 17.51
C GLY A 638 3.29 -22.57 16.78
N GLU A 639 2.05 -22.06 16.87
CA GLU A 639 1.69 -20.74 16.36
C GLU A 639 1.33 -19.78 17.49
N THR A 640 1.51 -18.49 17.27
CA THR A 640 1.04 -17.48 18.20
C THR A 640 0.66 -16.20 17.47
N GLU A 641 -0.44 -15.59 17.91
CA GLU A 641 -0.81 -14.23 17.55
C GLU A 641 -0.06 -13.21 18.40
N ARG A 642 0.26 -13.59 19.65
CA ARG A 642 0.93 -12.75 20.63
C ARG A 642 2.42 -12.56 20.30
N ARG A 643 3.09 -11.66 21.03
CA ARG A 643 4.54 -11.53 20.93
C ARG A 643 5.24 -12.85 21.31
N LYS A 644 6.35 -13.15 20.65
CA LYS A 644 7.18 -14.31 20.93
C LYS A 644 7.55 -14.38 22.42
N GLU A 645 8.00 -13.26 23.01
CA GLU A 645 8.34 -13.15 24.42
C GLU A 645 7.22 -13.63 25.36
N VAL A 646 5.98 -13.16 25.13
CA VAL A 646 4.82 -13.56 25.94
C VAL A 646 4.57 -15.06 25.83
N ARG A 647 4.63 -15.61 24.61
CA ARG A 647 4.41 -17.04 24.36
C ARG A 647 5.50 -17.90 24.96
N THR A 648 6.74 -17.44 24.93
CA THR A 648 7.88 -18.14 25.58
C THR A 648 7.71 -18.20 27.09
N LYS A 649 7.33 -17.10 27.75
CA LYS A 649 7.05 -17.07 29.19
C LYS A 649 5.92 -18.03 29.58
N GLU A 650 4.88 -18.15 28.73
CA GLU A 650 3.81 -19.12 28.95
C GLU A 650 4.34 -20.55 28.93
N HIS A 651 5.13 -20.92 27.94
CA HIS A 651 5.74 -22.25 27.86
C HIS A 651 6.77 -22.52 28.97
N GLY A 652 7.39 -21.46 29.51
CA GLY A 652 8.39 -21.57 30.60
C GLY A 652 7.80 -21.85 31.96
N GLY A 653 6.47 -21.76 32.16
CA GLY A 653 5.88 -22.07 33.48
C GLY A 653 4.44 -21.61 33.70
N ILE A 654 3.93 -20.66 32.94
CA ILE A 654 2.55 -20.14 33.10
C ILE A 654 1.53 -21.15 32.57
N ASP A 655 1.78 -21.73 31.39
CA ASP A 655 0.92 -22.72 30.74
C ASP A 655 1.39 -24.16 31.10
N LYS A 656 0.91 -24.69 32.20
CA LYS A 656 1.22 -26.06 32.67
C LYS A 656 0.71 -27.15 31.72
N GLN A 657 -0.22 -26.84 30.81
CA GLN A 657 -0.73 -27.79 29.81
C GLN A 657 0.16 -27.84 28.54
N SER A 658 1.06 -26.89 28.40
CA SER A 658 2.03 -26.88 27.31
C SER A 658 2.88 -28.15 27.25
N TRP A 659 2.99 -28.75 26.06
CA TRP A 659 3.85 -29.92 25.86
C TRP A 659 5.33 -29.64 26.15
N ILE A 660 5.80 -28.42 25.92
CA ILE A 660 7.15 -27.95 26.25
C ILE A 660 7.34 -27.98 27.79
N TYR A 661 6.37 -27.43 28.54
CA TYR A 661 6.40 -27.44 29.99
C TYR A 661 6.38 -28.87 30.56
N LYS A 662 5.44 -29.71 30.06
CA LYS A 662 5.33 -31.13 30.47
C LYS A 662 6.61 -31.89 30.19
N HIS A 663 7.24 -31.71 29.03
CA HIS A 663 8.52 -32.33 28.70
C HIS A 663 9.60 -31.91 29.67
N SER A 664 9.81 -30.58 29.89
CA SER A 664 10.85 -30.11 30.81
C SER A 664 10.66 -30.60 32.25
N THR A 665 9.41 -30.73 32.73
CA THR A 665 9.08 -31.19 34.06
C THR A 665 9.26 -32.70 34.22
N GLN A 666 8.78 -33.50 33.25
CA GLN A 666 8.88 -34.98 33.30
C GLN A 666 10.29 -35.49 33.11
N THR A 667 11.09 -34.82 32.29
CA THR A 667 12.48 -35.24 32.02
C THR A 667 13.49 -34.51 32.87
N LYS A 668 13.06 -33.59 33.74
CA LYS A 668 13.93 -32.71 34.55
C LYS A 668 14.91 -31.89 33.72
N HIS A 669 14.54 -31.60 32.47
CA HIS A 669 15.33 -30.73 31.57
C HIS A 669 15.14 -29.25 31.92
N PRO A 670 16.06 -28.35 31.52
CA PRO A 670 15.95 -26.93 31.77
C PRO A 670 14.64 -26.36 31.20
N LYS A 671 14.04 -25.40 31.91
CA LYS A 671 12.84 -24.69 31.43
C LYS A 671 13.12 -23.96 30.17
N ALA A 672 12.11 -23.83 29.33
CA ALA A 672 12.18 -23.09 28.05
C ALA A 672 12.61 -21.63 28.26
N LYS A 673 13.63 -21.19 27.50
CA LYS A 673 14.13 -19.81 27.45
C LYS A 673 13.92 -19.26 26.03
N GLU A 674 13.94 -17.96 25.87
CA GLU A 674 13.73 -17.27 24.60
C GLU A 674 14.69 -17.71 23.49
N SER A 675 15.94 -18.00 23.84
CA SER A 675 16.98 -18.46 22.92
C SER A 675 16.66 -19.81 22.24
N ASN A 676 15.76 -20.60 22.82
CA ASN A 676 15.36 -21.91 22.28
C ASN A 676 14.22 -21.85 21.26
N PHE A 677 13.68 -20.64 21.03
CA PHE A 677 12.59 -20.44 20.09
C PHE A 677 13.09 -19.79 18.81
N LYS A 678 13.02 -20.53 17.71
CA LYS A 678 13.32 -20.06 16.36
C LYS A 678 12.03 -19.74 15.62
N ILE A 679 11.96 -18.58 14.95
CA ILE A 679 10.83 -18.22 14.09
C ILE A 679 10.98 -18.94 12.75
N LEU A 680 10.03 -19.80 12.40
CA LEU A 680 9.96 -20.51 11.13
C LEU A 680 9.24 -19.67 10.07
N GLY A 681 8.21 -18.90 10.46
CA GLY A 681 7.46 -18.07 9.55
C GLY A 681 6.76 -16.91 10.26
N SER A 682 6.54 -15.81 9.55
CA SER A 682 5.96 -14.58 10.11
C SER A 682 5.11 -13.82 9.08
N ASN A 683 4.40 -12.79 9.57
CA ASN A 683 3.58 -11.89 8.77
C ASN A 683 2.36 -12.58 8.11
N TYR A 684 1.75 -13.53 8.78
CA TYR A 684 0.48 -14.10 8.36
C TYR A 684 -0.65 -13.11 8.66
N ASP A 685 -1.50 -12.84 7.68
CA ASP A 685 -2.57 -11.84 7.76
C ASP A 685 -3.84 -12.32 8.50
N SER A 686 -3.93 -13.62 8.81
CA SER A 686 -5.05 -14.19 9.55
C SER A 686 -4.65 -15.38 10.41
N ARG A 687 -5.42 -15.65 11.48
CA ARG A 687 -5.26 -16.82 12.32
C ARG A 687 -5.33 -18.12 11.51
N ARG A 688 -6.25 -18.20 10.54
CA ARG A 688 -6.40 -19.38 9.70
C ARG A 688 -5.15 -19.68 8.89
N LYS A 689 -4.53 -18.67 8.27
CA LYS A 689 -3.27 -18.83 7.52
C LYS A 689 -2.10 -19.22 8.44
N ARG A 690 -2.05 -18.70 9.66
CA ARG A 690 -1.04 -19.10 10.67
C ARG A 690 -1.16 -20.57 11.01
N ARG A 691 -2.39 -21.06 11.31
CA ARG A 691 -2.65 -22.48 11.60
C ARG A 691 -2.36 -23.40 10.42
N ILE A 692 -2.64 -22.95 9.19
CA ILE A 692 -2.24 -23.67 7.96
C ILE A 692 -0.72 -23.77 7.90
N ALA A 693 0.00 -22.68 8.13
CA ALA A 693 1.45 -22.68 8.12
C ALA A 693 2.04 -23.60 9.18
N GLU A 694 1.51 -23.56 10.42
CA GLU A 694 1.88 -24.48 11.50
C GLU A 694 1.71 -25.94 11.07
N ALA A 695 0.55 -26.32 10.54
CA ALA A 695 0.27 -27.67 10.09
C ALA A 695 1.23 -28.13 8.97
N LEU A 696 1.58 -27.23 8.03
CA LEU A 696 2.54 -27.52 6.98
C LEU A 696 3.97 -27.72 7.53
N TYR A 697 4.38 -26.92 8.53
CA TYR A 697 5.67 -27.12 9.20
C TYR A 697 5.69 -28.42 10.03
N ILE A 698 4.60 -28.75 10.73
CA ILE A 698 4.48 -30.00 11.47
C ILE A 698 4.57 -31.21 10.54
N ARG A 699 3.87 -31.19 9.40
CA ARG A 699 3.93 -32.24 8.37
C ARG A 699 5.37 -32.49 7.89
N ASP A 700 6.10 -31.42 7.59
CA ASP A 700 7.40 -31.51 6.94
C ASP A 700 8.54 -31.81 7.96
N LEU A 701 8.48 -31.23 9.15
CA LEU A 701 9.53 -31.32 10.17
C LEU A 701 9.29 -32.43 11.21
N LYS A 702 8.07 -32.96 11.28
CA LYS A 702 7.66 -34.07 12.18
C LYS A 702 8.15 -33.92 13.61
N PRO A 703 7.83 -32.80 14.30
CA PRO A 703 8.31 -32.54 15.64
C PRO A 703 7.79 -33.59 16.65
N SER A 704 8.65 -34.05 17.54
CA SER A 704 8.38 -35.14 18.45
C SER A 704 7.40 -34.83 19.59
N LEU A 705 7.38 -33.57 20.05
CA LEU A 705 6.50 -33.12 21.12
C LEU A 705 5.08 -32.71 20.64
N ASN A 706 4.83 -32.62 19.33
CA ASN A 706 3.51 -32.30 18.82
C ASN A 706 2.59 -33.53 18.86
N LYS A 707 2.14 -33.92 20.04
CA LYS A 707 1.20 -35.03 20.25
C LYS A 707 -0.27 -34.63 19.98
N GLN A 708 -0.51 -33.47 19.37
CA GLN A 708 -1.85 -32.97 19.12
C GLN A 708 -2.57 -33.79 18.05
N LYS A 709 -3.60 -34.51 18.45
CA LYS A 709 -4.63 -35.06 17.54
C LYS A 709 -5.44 -33.98 16.81
N GLU A 710 -5.28 -32.70 17.20
CA GLU A 710 -6.02 -31.52 16.73
C GLU A 710 -5.16 -30.54 15.92
N SER A 711 -4.13 -31.00 15.22
CA SER A 711 -3.48 -30.12 14.23
C SER A 711 -4.49 -29.71 13.16
N TYR A 712 -4.35 -28.51 12.60
CA TYR A 712 -5.23 -28.02 11.55
C TYR A 712 -5.17 -29.00 10.36
N LYS A 713 -6.29 -29.69 10.06
CA LYS A 713 -6.35 -30.71 9.01
C LYS A 713 -6.13 -30.06 7.65
N LEU A 714 -5.04 -30.40 6.98
CA LEU A 714 -4.78 -29.99 5.60
C LEU A 714 -5.75 -30.72 4.65
N SER A 715 -6.06 -30.12 3.50
CA SER A 715 -6.96 -30.67 2.49
C SER A 715 -6.30 -30.74 1.11
N LEU A 716 -5.61 -29.69 0.70
CA LEU A 716 -4.88 -29.67 -0.56
C LEU A 716 -3.54 -30.40 -0.45
N PHE A 717 -2.81 -30.13 0.63
CA PHE A 717 -1.48 -30.69 0.91
C PHE A 717 -1.50 -31.78 2.00
N ALA A 718 -2.64 -32.44 2.14
CA ALA A 718 -2.80 -33.58 3.06
C ALA A 718 -1.94 -34.78 2.62
#